data_7527b5bed09d9c4930265c0947fb243d
#
_entry.id   7527b5bed09d9c4930265c0947fb243d
#
_cell.length_a   1.000
_cell.length_b   1.000
_cell.length_c   1.000
_cell.angle_alpha   90.00
_cell.angle_beta   90.00
_cell.angle_gamma   90.00
#
_symmetry.space_group_name_H-M   'P 1'
#
loop_
_entity.id
_entity.type
_entity.pdbx_description
1 polymer ?
#
loop_
_entity_poly.entity_id
_entity_poly.type
_entity_poly.pdbx_seq_one_letter_code
_entity_poly.pdbx_strand_id
1 'polypeptide(L)'
;MNLTVEQIGDRLISYIKNLDLFLSQFFSRAVKSREIVWIVVFLFYSGVLVSDFLPSSINISIGQVAPTDIISPRTMEFIDVERTEQLREQAVKEVKPVYELDTMVELQAMDDITRFFNTLERAQVKNFSDLKKILPIKLTDSTVKALFSLRRDQIYKLRGTVVQIVRGVLNKGISPQSLNLVDQLIQSESSALDIPQDLRDIAVTLSKYFIRPNLFLNVEETLRRQNEAKNSVQPVKYKVLKGQVIIRRGDIVTREHMKYLDALGLTRGQVNILGIIGLGMIILLSELIIVEFIKSYIPNIYNSISLNWLVAILLIIGLILVKGFSLLSIYLIPLATLSMLATVLLDYRLSILILVFSGILPNVSNPDILRFYPPLFIGSMMGVLATKDITQRSDLTRAGLWVALTQVIGVGAISLIGYGDLRSIILNMIYALGSGVLSSILTIGLMPYFEHLFQILTPIRLTELINFSQPLLKRLMLEAPGTYHHSILIGNLAESAGEALGANLPLIRAGSYYHDIGKVRRPYFFIENQLGGENLHDKLPPSLSRLIILQHVDDGVMLARQYKIPEQIIDFIREHHGTSLVSYFYHKALKENPNSVREEEYRYRGPKPRSKETAIVMLADAVEAAVRSLEHPTPQKIEDTVRGIIEERLNDGQLDESPLTLRDLNVIAESFVKVLNGLFHPRIEYPDLQKEAKTFVNRSI
;
A
#
# COMPACT_ATOMS: atom_id res chain seq x y z
N MET A 1 20.11 40.48 -8.66
CA MET A 1 20.71 40.44 -7.32
C MET A 1 21.28 39.02 -7.14
N ASN A 2 22.55 38.84 -7.54
CA ASN A 2 23.22 37.53 -7.57
C ASN A 2 23.76 37.22 -6.17
N LEU A 3 23.15 36.29 -5.50
CA LEU A 3 23.69 35.72 -4.26
C LEU A 3 24.95 34.90 -4.60
N THR A 4 26.04 35.11 -3.89
CA THR A 4 27.26 34.29 -4.03
C THR A 4 27.00 32.86 -3.55
N VAL A 5 27.74 31.89 -4.09
CA VAL A 5 27.61 30.46 -3.73
C VAL A 5 27.76 30.24 -2.21
N GLU A 6 28.60 31.06 -1.55
CA GLU A 6 28.81 31.07 -0.10
C GLU A 6 27.54 31.49 0.67
N GLN A 7 26.88 32.56 0.21
CA GLN A 7 25.61 33.04 0.80
C GLN A 7 24.44 32.08 0.61
N ILE A 8 24.44 31.28 -0.46
CA ILE A 8 23.46 30.20 -0.68
C ILE A 8 23.76 29.03 0.28
N GLY A 9 25.04 28.72 0.48
CA GLY A 9 25.49 27.69 1.43
C GLY A 9 25.09 28.02 2.87
N ASP A 10 25.36 29.25 3.33
CA ASP A 10 25.01 29.71 4.68
C ASP A 10 23.50 29.75 4.93
N ARG A 11 22.72 30.15 3.93
CA ARG A 11 21.25 30.10 4.01
C ARG A 11 20.74 28.67 4.06
N LEU A 12 21.29 27.73 3.26
CA LEU A 12 20.94 26.32 3.30
C LEU A 12 21.27 25.70 4.66
N ILE A 13 22.44 25.99 5.22
CA ILE A 13 22.86 25.53 6.56
C ILE A 13 21.94 26.11 7.65
N SER A 14 21.56 27.39 7.53
CA SER A 14 20.61 28.03 8.43
C SER A 14 19.20 27.41 8.33
N TYR A 15 18.73 27.12 7.10
CA TYR A 15 17.45 26.43 6.89
C TYR A 15 17.47 25.00 7.45
N ILE A 16 18.56 24.24 7.27
CA ILE A 16 18.73 22.90 7.81
C ILE A 16 18.75 22.94 9.35
N LYS A 17 19.47 23.90 9.97
CA LYS A 17 19.47 24.09 11.43
C LYS A 17 18.09 24.46 11.98
N ASN A 18 17.38 25.36 11.29
CA ASN A 18 16.05 25.77 11.70
C ASN A 18 15.03 24.63 11.51
N LEU A 19 15.17 23.81 10.47
CA LEU A 19 14.36 22.62 10.25
C LEU A 19 14.62 21.56 11.33
N ASP A 20 15.89 21.35 11.70
CA ASP A 20 16.28 20.42 12.79
C ASP A 20 15.71 20.89 14.15
N LEU A 21 15.77 22.19 14.42
CA LEU A 21 15.19 22.79 15.63
C LEU A 21 13.65 22.72 15.63
N PHE A 22 13.02 22.98 14.48
CA PHE A 22 11.58 22.87 14.31
C PHE A 22 11.11 21.42 14.46
N LEU A 23 11.78 20.48 13.80
CA LEU A 23 11.47 19.06 13.89
C LEU A 23 11.65 18.55 15.32
N SER A 24 12.77 18.88 15.97
CA SER A 24 13.01 18.47 17.36
C SER A 24 11.99 19.05 18.34
N GLN A 25 11.56 20.30 18.16
CA GLN A 25 10.51 20.93 18.97
C GLN A 25 9.11 20.39 18.64
N PHE A 26 8.83 20.10 17.37
CA PHE A 26 7.58 19.46 16.94
C PHE A 26 7.45 18.06 17.52
N PHE A 27 8.51 17.25 17.40
CA PHE A 27 8.54 15.89 17.98
C PHE A 27 8.52 15.90 19.52
N SER A 28 9.08 16.92 20.17
CA SER A 28 9.11 17.01 21.65
C SER A 28 7.81 17.53 22.27
N ARG A 29 7.05 18.35 21.56
CA ARG A 29 5.85 19.03 22.12
C ARG A 29 4.51 18.54 21.58
N ALA A 30 4.41 18.12 20.32
CA ALA A 30 3.11 17.94 19.67
C ALA A 30 2.53 16.54 19.76
N VAL A 31 3.30 15.48 20.03
CA VAL A 31 2.78 14.12 19.84
C VAL A 31 3.15 13.22 21.00
N LYS A 32 2.32 13.26 22.04
CA LYS A 32 2.44 12.35 23.19
C LYS A 32 1.64 11.04 23.03
N SER A 33 0.90 10.86 21.92
CA SER A 33 0.11 9.66 21.70
C SER A 33 0.41 8.98 20.37
N ARG A 34 0.47 7.66 20.37
CA ARG A 34 0.70 6.82 19.19
C ARG A 34 -0.43 6.96 18.17
N GLU A 35 -1.64 7.13 18.65
CA GLU A 35 -2.84 7.27 17.85
C GLU A 35 -2.73 8.45 16.88
N ILE A 36 -2.11 9.55 17.31
CA ILE A 36 -1.91 10.74 16.46
C ILE A 36 -0.96 10.42 15.31
N VAL A 37 0.09 9.60 15.53
CA VAL A 37 1.02 9.19 14.47
C VAL A 37 0.26 8.53 13.32
N TRP A 38 -0.60 7.55 13.64
CA TRP A 38 -1.34 6.79 12.65
C TRP A 38 -2.46 7.60 11.99
N ILE A 39 -3.12 8.49 12.75
CA ILE A 39 -4.07 9.46 12.16
C ILE A 39 -3.38 10.35 11.12
N VAL A 40 -2.13 10.79 11.37
CA VAL A 40 -1.37 11.60 10.40
C VAL A 40 -1.06 10.80 9.14
N VAL A 41 -0.65 9.52 9.27
CA VAL A 41 -0.42 8.63 8.12
C VAL A 41 -1.70 8.46 7.32
N PHE A 42 -2.82 8.14 8.00
CA PHE A 42 -4.13 7.98 7.37
C PHE A 42 -4.54 9.23 6.57
N LEU A 43 -4.45 10.41 7.19
CA LEU A 43 -4.83 11.67 6.55
C LEU A 43 -3.92 11.99 5.37
N PHE A 44 -2.61 11.75 5.50
CA PHE A 44 -1.65 12.01 4.42
C PHE A 44 -1.88 11.07 3.23
N TYR A 45 -2.01 9.76 3.47
CA TYR A 45 -2.31 8.79 2.42
C TYR A 45 -3.64 9.08 1.75
N SER A 46 -4.69 9.31 2.54
CA SER A 46 -6.01 9.66 2.01
C SER A 46 -5.97 10.94 1.18
N GLY A 47 -5.31 11.99 1.67
CA GLY A 47 -5.18 13.27 0.95
C GLY A 47 -4.47 13.14 -0.40
N VAL A 48 -3.37 12.38 -0.44
CA VAL A 48 -2.62 12.17 -1.69
C VAL A 48 -3.38 11.26 -2.65
N LEU A 49 -3.94 10.14 -2.17
CA LEU A 49 -4.56 9.14 -3.04
C LEU A 49 -5.98 9.52 -3.49
N VAL A 50 -6.69 10.37 -2.74
CA VAL A 50 -7.98 10.93 -3.17
C VAL A 50 -7.83 11.71 -4.47
N SER A 51 -6.66 12.32 -4.73
CA SER A 51 -6.41 13.03 -5.99
C SER A 51 -6.61 12.15 -7.23
N ASP A 52 -6.40 10.84 -7.13
CA ASP A 52 -6.63 9.88 -8.22
C ASP A 52 -8.14 9.68 -8.52
N PHE A 53 -9.01 10.00 -7.57
CA PHE A 53 -10.46 9.90 -7.68
C PHE A 53 -11.13 11.25 -7.96
N LEU A 54 -10.35 12.34 -7.93
CA LEU A 54 -10.84 13.64 -8.35
C LEU A 54 -10.91 13.66 -9.87
N PRO A 55 -12.04 14.09 -10.43
CA PRO A 55 -12.19 14.15 -11.87
C PRO A 55 -11.23 15.19 -12.45
N SER A 56 -10.52 14.81 -13.48
CA SER A 56 -9.92 15.75 -14.41
C SER A 56 -11.08 16.36 -15.25
N SER A 57 -11.74 17.39 -14.71
CA SER A 57 -12.84 18.06 -15.42
C SER A 57 -12.28 18.78 -16.64
N ILE A 58 -12.56 18.23 -17.81
CA ILE A 58 -12.32 18.92 -19.07
C ILE A 58 -13.52 19.86 -19.28
N ASN A 59 -13.32 21.14 -19.03
CA ASN A 59 -14.37 22.14 -19.20
C ASN A 59 -14.52 22.51 -20.69
N ILE A 60 -15.25 21.67 -21.42
CA ILE A 60 -15.48 21.81 -22.84
C ILE A 60 -16.97 21.72 -23.10
N SER A 61 -17.48 22.61 -23.94
CA SER A 61 -18.89 22.66 -24.37
C SER A 61 -19.05 22.28 -25.85
N ILE A 62 -20.24 21.80 -26.21
CA ILE A 62 -20.58 21.51 -27.61
C ILE A 62 -20.36 22.75 -28.46
N GLY A 63 -19.67 22.59 -29.59
CA GLY A 63 -19.37 23.69 -30.53
C GLY A 63 -18.03 24.39 -30.22
N GLN A 64 -17.38 24.13 -29.10
CA GLN A 64 -16.03 24.64 -28.83
C GLN A 64 -14.96 23.85 -29.58
N VAL A 65 -13.83 24.50 -29.85
CA VAL A 65 -12.66 23.87 -30.45
C VAL A 65 -11.81 23.26 -29.33
N ALA A 66 -11.43 22.00 -29.45
CA ALA A 66 -10.63 21.31 -28.49
C ALA A 66 -9.22 21.93 -28.41
N PRO A 67 -8.75 22.40 -27.22
CA PRO A 67 -7.44 23.03 -27.05
C PRO A 67 -6.30 22.04 -27.09
N THR A 68 -6.55 20.77 -26.76
CA THR A 68 -5.60 19.66 -26.72
C THR A 68 -6.26 18.37 -27.18
N ASP A 69 -5.45 17.36 -27.48
CA ASP A 69 -5.96 16.00 -27.71
C ASP A 69 -6.57 15.47 -26.40
N ILE A 70 -7.82 15.00 -26.48
CA ILE A 70 -8.50 14.36 -25.36
C ILE A 70 -8.46 12.85 -25.58
N ILE A 71 -7.72 12.19 -24.71
CA ILE A 71 -7.42 10.77 -24.78
C ILE A 71 -8.18 10.03 -23.67
N SER A 72 -8.72 8.85 -23.99
CA SER A 72 -9.36 8.02 -22.98
C SER A 72 -8.36 7.53 -21.91
N PRO A 73 -8.60 7.81 -20.62
CA PRO A 73 -7.71 7.36 -19.54
C PRO A 73 -7.85 5.87 -19.21
N ARG A 74 -8.95 5.24 -19.68
CA ARG A 74 -9.28 3.84 -19.39
C ARG A 74 -10.06 3.19 -20.51
N THR A 75 -9.99 1.85 -20.60
CA THR A 75 -10.89 1.07 -21.46
C THR A 75 -12.27 0.99 -20.80
N MET A 76 -13.32 1.36 -21.52
CA MET A 76 -14.69 1.34 -21.02
C MET A 76 -15.67 0.93 -22.11
N GLU A 77 -16.67 0.14 -21.73
CA GLU A 77 -17.86 -0.14 -22.56
C GLU A 77 -19.07 0.58 -21.97
N PHE A 78 -19.85 1.24 -22.83
CA PHE A 78 -21.09 1.90 -22.41
C PHE A 78 -22.20 1.69 -23.44
N ILE A 79 -23.45 1.80 -22.99
CA ILE A 79 -24.64 1.63 -23.83
C ILE A 79 -25.06 3.01 -24.35
N ASP A 80 -25.18 3.15 -25.66
CA ASP A 80 -25.82 4.31 -26.25
C ASP A 80 -27.36 4.18 -26.14
N VAL A 81 -27.88 4.77 -25.08
CA VAL A 81 -29.31 4.73 -24.76
C VAL A 81 -30.15 5.38 -25.86
N GLU A 82 -29.67 6.50 -26.41
CA GLU A 82 -30.42 7.25 -27.45
C GLU A 82 -30.50 6.45 -28.76
N ARG A 83 -29.37 5.89 -29.20
CA ARG A 83 -29.36 5.07 -30.42
C ARG A 83 -30.13 3.77 -30.24
N THR A 84 -30.05 3.18 -29.06
CA THR A 84 -30.84 1.97 -28.72
C THR A 84 -32.34 2.27 -28.78
N GLU A 85 -32.80 3.42 -28.22
CA GLU A 85 -34.21 3.78 -28.23
C GLU A 85 -34.69 4.15 -29.62
N GLN A 86 -33.88 4.82 -30.46
CA GLN A 86 -34.20 5.06 -31.87
C GLN A 86 -34.44 3.73 -32.63
N LEU A 87 -33.58 2.74 -32.43
CA LEU A 87 -33.77 1.43 -33.06
C LEU A 87 -35.01 0.70 -32.52
N ARG A 88 -35.37 0.85 -31.27
CA ARG A 88 -36.57 0.33 -30.66
C ARG A 88 -37.84 1.00 -31.25
N GLU A 89 -37.82 2.31 -31.39
CA GLU A 89 -38.92 3.05 -32.03
C GLU A 89 -39.08 2.64 -33.49
N GLN A 90 -37.97 2.45 -34.21
CA GLN A 90 -38.01 1.97 -35.57
C GLN A 90 -38.60 0.55 -35.67
N ALA A 91 -38.18 -0.35 -34.81
CA ALA A 91 -38.69 -1.72 -34.75
C ALA A 91 -40.21 -1.73 -34.46
N VAL A 92 -40.69 -0.83 -33.59
CA VAL A 92 -42.14 -0.67 -33.33
C VAL A 92 -42.88 -0.18 -34.54
N LYS A 93 -42.32 0.77 -35.31
CA LYS A 93 -42.98 1.32 -36.54
C LYS A 93 -43.07 0.30 -37.68
N GLU A 94 -42.19 -0.67 -37.74
CA GLU A 94 -42.16 -1.74 -38.75
C GLU A 94 -43.20 -2.84 -38.47
N VAL A 95 -43.80 -2.89 -37.29
CA VAL A 95 -44.83 -3.88 -36.94
C VAL A 95 -46.13 -3.51 -37.64
N LYS A 96 -46.58 -4.40 -38.54
CA LYS A 96 -47.86 -4.25 -39.22
C LYS A 96 -49.02 -4.50 -38.27
N PRO A 97 -50.13 -3.69 -38.36
CA PRO A 97 -51.32 -3.91 -37.54
C PRO A 97 -51.92 -5.27 -37.81
N VAL A 98 -52.37 -5.94 -36.76
CA VAL A 98 -53.04 -7.24 -36.84
C VAL A 98 -54.53 -7.02 -36.85
N TYR A 99 -55.22 -7.63 -37.81
CA TYR A 99 -56.67 -7.57 -37.92
C TYR A 99 -57.25 -8.96 -37.59
N GLU A 100 -58.44 -8.95 -36.99
CA GLU A 100 -59.19 -10.14 -36.61
C GLU A 100 -60.60 -10.09 -37.19
N LEU A 101 -61.10 -11.27 -37.65
CA LEU A 101 -62.44 -11.44 -38.16
C LEU A 101 -63.42 -11.62 -37.01
N ASP A 102 -64.42 -10.75 -36.92
CA ASP A 102 -65.55 -10.95 -36.01
C ASP A 102 -66.58 -11.90 -36.64
N THR A 103 -66.56 -13.12 -36.21
CA THR A 103 -67.47 -14.19 -36.65
C THR A 103 -68.92 -13.95 -36.22
N MET A 104 -69.18 -13.10 -35.22
CA MET A 104 -70.51 -12.75 -34.78
C MET A 104 -71.25 -11.94 -35.84
N VAL A 105 -70.55 -11.14 -36.66
CA VAL A 105 -71.12 -10.34 -37.77
C VAL A 105 -71.65 -11.28 -38.86
N GLU A 106 -70.95 -12.38 -39.18
CA GLU A 106 -71.39 -13.40 -40.12
C GLU A 106 -72.65 -14.10 -39.58
N LEU A 107 -72.64 -14.53 -38.31
CA LEU A 107 -73.81 -15.13 -37.69
C LEU A 107 -75.06 -14.22 -37.71
N GLN A 108 -74.87 -12.97 -37.37
CA GLN A 108 -75.94 -11.97 -37.42
C GLN A 108 -76.48 -11.77 -38.87
N ALA A 109 -75.57 -11.67 -39.86
CA ALA A 109 -76.01 -11.56 -41.27
C ALA A 109 -76.80 -12.77 -41.74
N MET A 110 -76.41 -14.00 -41.36
CA MET A 110 -77.14 -15.22 -41.68
C MET A 110 -78.55 -15.23 -41.02
N ASP A 111 -78.63 -14.78 -39.76
CA ASP A 111 -79.89 -14.66 -39.06
C ASP A 111 -80.82 -13.57 -39.74
N ASP A 112 -80.24 -12.44 -40.04
CA ASP A 112 -81.01 -11.32 -40.78
C ASP A 112 -81.51 -11.83 -42.13
N ILE A 113 -80.65 -12.54 -42.90
CA ILE A 113 -81.08 -13.15 -44.19
C ILE A 113 -82.24 -14.15 -43.97
N THR A 114 -82.09 -15.00 -42.96
CA THR A 114 -83.09 -15.99 -42.61
C THR A 114 -84.41 -15.36 -42.21
N ARG A 115 -84.39 -14.34 -41.40
CA ARG A 115 -85.59 -13.56 -41.04
C ARG A 115 -86.24 -12.90 -42.26
N PHE A 116 -85.41 -12.30 -43.11
CA PHE A 116 -85.88 -11.66 -44.33
C PHE A 116 -86.68 -12.65 -45.26
N PHE A 117 -86.07 -13.76 -45.58
CA PHE A 117 -86.65 -14.76 -46.45
C PHE A 117 -87.84 -15.49 -45.79
N ASN A 118 -87.85 -15.75 -44.50
CA ASN A 118 -88.97 -16.27 -43.77
C ASN A 118 -90.18 -15.31 -43.79
N THR A 119 -89.91 -14.01 -43.72
CA THR A 119 -90.98 -12.97 -43.87
C THR A 119 -91.48 -12.94 -45.26
N LEU A 120 -90.59 -13.04 -46.25
CA LEU A 120 -91.00 -13.05 -47.68
C LEU A 120 -91.84 -14.31 -48.02
N GLU A 121 -91.49 -15.46 -47.56
CA GLU A 121 -92.22 -16.72 -47.80
C GLU A 121 -93.57 -16.77 -47.11
N ARG A 122 -93.75 -16.15 -45.95
CA ARG A 122 -94.97 -16.14 -45.15
C ARG A 122 -95.91 -15.03 -45.61
N ALA A 123 -95.45 -14.07 -46.41
CA ALA A 123 -96.21 -12.95 -46.84
C ALA A 123 -97.31 -13.34 -47.85
N GLN A 124 -98.56 -13.54 -47.38
CA GLN A 124 -99.77 -13.77 -48.24
C GLN A 124 -100.39 -12.38 -48.65
N VAL A 125 -99.66 -11.63 -49.49
CA VAL A 125 -100.12 -10.28 -49.91
C VAL A 125 -100.61 -10.29 -51.35
N LYS A 126 -101.69 -9.48 -51.62
CA LYS A 126 -102.29 -9.36 -52.95
C LYS A 126 -101.55 -8.36 -53.84
N ASN A 127 -100.83 -7.44 -53.30
CA ASN A 127 -100.12 -6.38 -54.01
C ASN A 127 -98.68 -6.18 -53.53
N PHE A 128 -97.74 -5.78 -54.44
CA PHE A 128 -96.33 -5.54 -54.12
C PHE A 128 -96.15 -4.37 -53.08
N SER A 129 -97.08 -3.39 -53.00
CA SER A 129 -97.06 -2.28 -52.04
C SER A 129 -97.22 -2.74 -50.60
N ASP A 130 -97.99 -3.82 -50.37
CA ASP A 130 -98.15 -4.42 -49.02
C ASP A 130 -96.90 -5.29 -48.65
N LEU A 131 -96.28 -5.96 -49.64
CA LEU A 131 -94.99 -6.66 -49.40
C LEU A 131 -93.91 -5.71 -48.94
N LYS A 132 -93.83 -4.50 -49.55
CA LYS A 132 -92.87 -3.47 -49.20
C LYS A 132 -92.96 -3.02 -47.73
N LYS A 133 -94.17 -3.00 -47.16
CA LYS A 133 -94.41 -2.61 -45.76
C LYS A 133 -94.02 -3.69 -44.76
N ILE A 134 -94.04 -4.91 -45.16
CA ILE A 134 -93.81 -6.08 -44.27
C ILE A 134 -92.34 -6.50 -44.26
N LEU A 135 -91.54 -6.23 -45.32
CA LEU A 135 -90.19 -6.58 -45.45
C LEU A 135 -89.31 -5.87 -44.38
N PRO A 136 -88.40 -6.55 -43.70
CA PRO A 136 -87.59 -5.93 -42.63
C PRO A 136 -86.51 -4.98 -43.11
N ILE A 137 -86.32 -4.89 -44.42
CA ILE A 137 -85.37 -3.95 -45.07
C ILE A 137 -86.03 -3.05 -46.10
N LYS A 138 -85.57 -1.83 -46.20
CA LYS A 138 -86.12 -0.85 -47.17
C LYS A 138 -85.52 -1.08 -48.57
N LEU A 139 -86.25 -1.72 -49.42
CA LEU A 139 -85.87 -2.01 -50.82
C LEU A 139 -86.44 -1.01 -51.78
N THR A 140 -85.85 -0.86 -52.97
CA THR A 140 -86.41 -0.05 -54.08
C THR A 140 -87.65 -0.68 -54.66
N ASP A 141 -88.56 0.13 -55.24
CA ASP A 141 -89.81 -0.36 -55.82
C ASP A 141 -89.58 -1.41 -56.93
N SER A 142 -88.48 -1.25 -57.68
CA SER A 142 -88.09 -2.22 -58.71
C SER A 142 -87.71 -3.61 -58.12
N THR A 143 -86.93 -3.62 -57.03
CA THR A 143 -86.53 -4.86 -56.35
C THR A 143 -87.73 -5.55 -55.68
N VAL A 144 -88.63 -4.78 -55.03
CA VAL A 144 -89.82 -5.38 -54.40
C VAL A 144 -90.78 -5.94 -55.46
N LYS A 145 -90.95 -5.30 -56.61
CA LYS A 145 -91.69 -5.86 -57.72
C LYS A 145 -91.09 -7.13 -58.27
N ALA A 146 -89.78 -7.16 -58.43
CA ALA A 146 -89.06 -8.37 -58.86
C ALA A 146 -89.23 -9.50 -57.88
N LEU A 147 -89.11 -9.25 -56.58
CA LEU A 147 -89.35 -10.25 -55.52
C LEU A 147 -90.74 -10.79 -55.45
N PHE A 148 -91.76 -9.90 -55.75
CA PHE A 148 -93.16 -10.27 -55.75
C PHE A 148 -93.52 -11.21 -56.94
N SER A 149 -92.79 -11.11 -58.03
CA SER A 149 -93.01 -11.96 -59.22
C SER A 149 -92.36 -13.33 -59.14
N LEU A 150 -91.57 -13.59 -58.14
CA LEU A 150 -90.84 -14.88 -58.01
C LEU A 150 -91.71 -16.02 -57.49
N ARG A 151 -91.50 -17.22 -58.05
CA ARG A 151 -92.12 -18.49 -57.58
C ARG A 151 -91.39 -18.98 -56.35
N ARG A 152 -92.05 -19.84 -55.57
CA ARG A 152 -91.45 -20.41 -54.34
C ARG A 152 -90.07 -21.12 -54.55
N ASP A 153 -89.91 -21.83 -55.65
CA ASP A 153 -88.71 -22.50 -56.04
C ASP A 153 -87.56 -21.45 -56.33
N GLN A 154 -87.91 -20.36 -56.94
CA GLN A 154 -87.00 -19.26 -57.23
C GLN A 154 -86.61 -18.48 -55.96
N ILE A 155 -87.52 -18.28 -54.99
CA ILE A 155 -87.25 -17.66 -53.70
C ILE A 155 -86.28 -18.53 -52.91
N TYR A 156 -86.45 -19.88 -52.92
CA TYR A 156 -85.57 -20.81 -52.28
C TYR A 156 -84.12 -20.74 -52.86
N LYS A 157 -84.00 -20.76 -54.17
CA LYS A 157 -82.73 -20.59 -54.88
C LYS A 157 -82.08 -19.22 -54.57
N LEU A 158 -82.86 -18.14 -54.59
CA LEU A 158 -82.39 -16.77 -54.28
C LEU A 158 -81.85 -16.70 -52.86
N ARG A 159 -82.53 -17.31 -51.86
CA ARG A 159 -82.00 -17.44 -50.46
C ARG A 159 -80.66 -18.06 -50.45
N GLY A 160 -80.46 -19.22 -51.08
CA GLY A 160 -79.19 -19.92 -51.15
C GLY A 160 -78.07 -19.08 -51.75
N THR A 161 -78.43 -18.40 -52.86
CA THR A 161 -77.52 -17.47 -53.57
C THR A 161 -77.04 -16.31 -52.67
N VAL A 162 -78.01 -15.61 -52.02
CA VAL A 162 -77.68 -14.52 -51.11
C VAL A 162 -76.81 -14.94 -49.98
N VAL A 163 -77.12 -16.11 -49.39
CA VAL A 163 -76.26 -16.73 -48.29
C VAL A 163 -74.87 -16.99 -48.82
N GLN A 164 -74.73 -17.56 -50.03
CA GLN A 164 -73.41 -17.85 -50.60
C GLN A 164 -72.60 -16.59 -50.87
N ILE A 165 -73.24 -15.56 -51.49
CA ILE A 165 -72.59 -14.28 -51.79
C ILE A 165 -72.13 -13.62 -50.47
N VAL A 166 -73.06 -13.46 -49.50
CA VAL A 166 -72.75 -12.78 -48.22
C VAL A 166 -71.67 -13.49 -47.45
N ARG A 167 -71.77 -14.79 -47.39
CA ARG A 167 -70.68 -15.61 -46.71
C ARG A 167 -69.35 -15.50 -47.44
N GLY A 168 -69.32 -15.57 -48.78
CA GLY A 168 -68.11 -15.43 -49.57
C GLY A 168 -67.44 -14.07 -49.39
N VAL A 169 -68.22 -13.02 -49.33
CA VAL A 169 -67.70 -11.65 -49.07
C VAL A 169 -67.20 -11.48 -47.63
N LEU A 170 -68.03 -11.91 -46.66
CA LEU A 170 -67.62 -11.78 -45.24
C LEU A 170 -66.37 -12.63 -44.88
N ASN A 171 -66.18 -13.81 -45.50
CA ASN A 171 -65.00 -14.62 -45.34
C ASN A 171 -63.71 -13.95 -45.84
N LYS A 172 -63.83 -12.99 -46.82
CA LYS A 172 -62.68 -12.17 -47.26
C LYS A 172 -62.30 -11.07 -46.29
N GLY A 173 -63.14 -10.78 -45.31
CA GLY A 173 -62.95 -9.77 -44.30
C GLY A 173 -63.17 -8.37 -44.85
N ILE A 174 -64.18 -7.66 -44.34
CA ILE A 174 -64.52 -6.31 -44.69
C ILE A 174 -64.14 -5.38 -43.54
N SER A 175 -63.15 -4.54 -43.76
CA SER A 175 -62.85 -3.46 -42.82
C SER A 175 -63.76 -2.26 -43.01
N PRO A 176 -63.94 -1.40 -42.00
CA PRO A 176 -64.69 -0.17 -42.15
C PRO A 176 -64.24 0.73 -43.33
N GLN A 177 -62.91 0.65 -43.64
CA GLN A 177 -62.31 1.46 -44.73
C GLN A 177 -62.50 0.83 -46.12
N SER A 178 -62.76 -0.48 -46.20
CA SER A 178 -62.94 -1.20 -47.44
C SER A 178 -64.41 -1.37 -47.85
N LEU A 179 -65.33 -0.69 -47.16
CA LEU A 179 -66.77 -0.72 -47.51
C LEU A 179 -67.08 -0.29 -48.96
N ASN A 180 -66.31 0.61 -49.54
CA ASN A 180 -66.41 1.02 -50.92
C ASN A 180 -66.10 -0.07 -51.95
N LEU A 181 -65.42 -1.12 -51.57
CA LEU A 181 -65.10 -2.27 -52.43
C LEU A 181 -66.11 -3.37 -52.35
N VAL A 182 -67.06 -3.30 -51.41
CA VAL A 182 -68.08 -4.35 -51.17
C VAL A 182 -68.87 -4.63 -52.46
N ASP A 183 -69.21 -3.60 -53.24
CA ASP A 183 -69.93 -3.77 -54.52
C ASP A 183 -69.14 -4.64 -55.52
N GLN A 184 -67.84 -4.43 -55.62
CA GLN A 184 -67.00 -5.22 -56.51
C GLN A 184 -66.86 -6.66 -56.00
N LEU A 185 -66.76 -6.86 -54.69
CA LEU A 185 -66.65 -8.19 -54.07
C LEU A 185 -67.96 -8.97 -54.26
N ILE A 186 -69.16 -8.34 -54.11
CA ILE A 186 -70.43 -8.96 -54.32
C ILE A 186 -70.58 -9.36 -55.81
N GLN A 187 -70.17 -8.49 -56.73
CA GLN A 187 -70.18 -8.86 -58.13
C GLN A 187 -69.23 -10.01 -58.45
N SER A 188 -68.06 -10.01 -57.93
CA SER A 188 -67.11 -11.09 -58.10
C SER A 188 -67.70 -12.43 -57.62
N GLU A 189 -68.24 -12.46 -56.39
CA GLU A 189 -68.85 -13.68 -55.81
C GLU A 189 -70.06 -14.11 -56.58
N SER A 190 -70.94 -13.17 -57.01
CA SER A 190 -72.12 -13.48 -57.77
C SER A 190 -71.86 -14.01 -59.19
N SER A 191 -70.76 -13.55 -59.81
CA SER A 191 -70.36 -14.03 -61.14
C SER A 191 -69.83 -15.44 -61.16
N ALA A 192 -69.31 -15.93 -60.00
CA ALA A 192 -68.85 -17.30 -59.82
C ALA A 192 -69.99 -18.33 -59.64
N LEU A 193 -71.22 -17.88 -59.48
CA LEU A 193 -72.37 -18.74 -59.28
C LEU A 193 -73.17 -18.95 -60.60
N ASP A 194 -73.51 -20.19 -60.88
CA ASP A 194 -74.32 -20.54 -62.07
C ASP A 194 -75.84 -20.29 -61.81
N ILE A 195 -76.29 -19.07 -62.02
CA ILE A 195 -77.67 -18.61 -61.79
C ILE A 195 -78.16 -17.72 -62.91
N PRO A 196 -79.47 -17.75 -63.19
CA PRO A 196 -80.08 -16.84 -64.17
C PRO A 196 -79.81 -15.37 -63.86
N GLN A 197 -79.61 -14.55 -64.89
CA GLN A 197 -79.25 -13.15 -64.73
C GLN A 197 -80.26 -12.38 -63.87
N ASP A 198 -81.58 -12.61 -64.08
CA ASP A 198 -82.66 -11.97 -63.32
C ASP A 198 -82.58 -12.22 -61.81
N LEU A 199 -82.24 -13.47 -61.40
CA LEU A 199 -82.03 -13.80 -59.99
C LEU A 199 -80.71 -13.24 -59.44
N ARG A 200 -79.66 -13.15 -60.27
CA ARG A 200 -78.34 -12.57 -59.92
C ARG A 200 -78.47 -11.08 -59.57
N ASP A 201 -79.16 -10.32 -60.33
CA ASP A 201 -79.33 -8.88 -60.07
C ASP A 201 -80.09 -8.59 -58.77
N ILE A 202 -81.07 -9.44 -58.45
CA ILE A 202 -81.82 -9.37 -57.21
C ILE A 202 -80.90 -9.81 -56.06
N ALA A 203 -80.14 -10.88 -56.21
CA ALA A 203 -79.24 -11.38 -55.20
C ALA A 203 -78.12 -10.40 -54.84
N VAL A 204 -77.52 -9.79 -55.85
CA VAL A 204 -76.49 -8.71 -55.67
C VAL A 204 -77.08 -7.55 -54.88
N THR A 205 -78.30 -7.08 -55.27
CA THR A 205 -78.96 -5.98 -54.57
C THR A 205 -79.29 -6.28 -53.13
N LEU A 206 -79.80 -7.49 -52.85
CA LEU A 206 -80.10 -7.95 -51.47
C LEU A 206 -78.85 -8.12 -50.61
N SER A 207 -77.82 -8.72 -51.18
CA SER A 207 -76.55 -9.01 -50.43
C SER A 207 -75.94 -7.75 -49.83
N LYS A 208 -76.08 -6.58 -50.52
CA LYS A 208 -75.58 -5.30 -49.99
C LYS A 208 -76.10 -4.93 -48.60
N TYR A 209 -77.36 -5.29 -48.36
CA TYR A 209 -78.03 -4.93 -47.10
C TYR A 209 -77.58 -5.77 -45.91
N PHE A 210 -77.06 -6.91 -46.15
CA PHE A 210 -76.64 -7.86 -45.10
C PHE A 210 -75.14 -7.83 -44.82
N ILE A 211 -74.32 -7.21 -45.65
CA ILE A 211 -72.88 -7.11 -45.45
C ILE A 211 -72.56 -5.90 -44.55
N ARG A 212 -71.87 -6.22 -43.46
CA ARG A 212 -71.36 -5.22 -42.51
C ARG A 212 -69.85 -5.47 -42.32
N PRO A 213 -69.08 -4.43 -41.87
CA PRO A 213 -67.68 -4.64 -41.53
C PRO A 213 -67.53 -5.73 -40.46
N ASN A 214 -66.62 -6.69 -40.73
CA ASN A 214 -66.29 -7.83 -39.80
C ASN A 214 -64.83 -8.02 -39.63
N LEU A 215 -63.99 -7.10 -40.16
CA LEU A 215 -62.55 -7.14 -39.96
C LEU A 215 -62.14 -5.94 -39.13
N PHE A 216 -61.76 -6.15 -37.87
CA PHE A 216 -61.40 -5.11 -36.92
C PHE A 216 -59.95 -5.24 -36.50
N LEU A 217 -59.33 -4.08 -36.12
CA LEU A 217 -57.99 -4.06 -35.61
C LEU A 217 -57.92 -4.75 -34.22
N ASN A 218 -57.13 -5.81 -34.10
CA ASN A 218 -56.81 -6.38 -32.82
C ASN A 218 -55.69 -5.55 -32.16
N VAL A 219 -56.11 -4.62 -31.28
CA VAL A 219 -55.23 -3.69 -30.59
C VAL A 219 -54.29 -4.42 -29.67
N GLU A 220 -54.79 -5.42 -28.95
CA GLU A 220 -54.02 -6.17 -27.95
C GLU A 220 -52.88 -6.97 -28.62
N GLU A 221 -53.14 -7.72 -29.64
CA GLU A 221 -52.15 -8.50 -30.39
C GLU A 221 -51.17 -7.57 -31.14
N THR A 222 -51.62 -6.43 -31.65
CA THR A 222 -50.75 -5.45 -32.29
C THR A 222 -49.77 -4.86 -31.28
N LEU A 223 -50.26 -4.44 -30.10
CA LEU A 223 -49.43 -3.92 -29.01
C LEU A 223 -48.46 -5.02 -28.48
N ARG A 224 -48.90 -6.26 -28.37
CA ARG A 224 -48.03 -7.39 -27.96
C ARG A 224 -46.85 -7.50 -28.94
N ARG A 225 -47.08 -7.55 -30.23
CA ARG A 225 -46.04 -7.62 -31.28
C ARG A 225 -45.11 -6.41 -31.28
N GLN A 226 -45.65 -5.24 -31.05
CA GLN A 226 -44.86 -4.02 -30.90
C GLN A 226 -43.93 -4.09 -29.70
N ASN A 227 -44.40 -4.57 -28.56
CA ASN A 227 -43.60 -4.76 -27.36
C ASN A 227 -42.51 -5.86 -27.54
N GLU A 228 -42.86 -6.95 -28.22
CA GLU A 228 -41.90 -7.98 -28.58
C GLU A 228 -40.79 -7.45 -29.49
N ALA A 229 -41.14 -6.70 -30.51
CA ALA A 229 -40.20 -6.06 -31.42
C ALA A 229 -39.29 -5.07 -30.67
N LYS A 230 -39.84 -4.24 -29.77
CA LYS A 230 -39.11 -3.33 -28.92
C LYS A 230 -38.11 -4.07 -28.02
N ASN A 231 -38.52 -5.15 -27.41
CA ASN A 231 -37.70 -5.94 -26.49
C ASN A 231 -36.63 -6.80 -27.19
N SER A 232 -36.82 -7.14 -28.47
CA SER A 232 -35.84 -7.91 -29.25
C SER A 232 -34.62 -7.10 -29.66
N VAL A 233 -34.70 -5.74 -29.63
CA VAL A 233 -33.58 -4.86 -29.98
C VAL A 233 -32.50 -4.92 -28.90
N GLN A 234 -31.34 -5.44 -29.25
CA GLN A 234 -30.18 -5.48 -28.36
C GLN A 234 -29.62 -4.06 -28.15
N PRO A 235 -29.18 -3.73 -26.92
CA PRO A 235 -28.54 -2.45 -26.64
C PRO A 235 -27.30 -2.22 -27.50
N VAL A 236 -27.19 -1.06 -28.12
CA VAL A 236 -25.98 -0.66 -28.85
C VAL A 236 -24.87 -0.35 -27.85
N LYS A 237 -23.77 -1.12 -27.91
CA LYS A 237 -22.62 -0.93 -27.05
C LYS A 237 -21.49 -0.28 -27.82
N TYR A 238 -20.86 0.72 -27.22
CA TYR A 238 -19.60 1.30 -27.68
C TYR A 238 -18.47 0.92 -26.74
N LYS A 239 -17.30 0.62 -27.31
CA LYS A 239 -16.07 0.33 -26.60
C LYS A 239 -15.03 1.38 -26.92
N VAL A 240 -14.56 2.08 -25.88
CA VAL A 240 -13.46 3.04 -25.98
C VAL A 240 -12.23 2.42 -25.31
N LEU A 241 -11.10 2.38 -26.00
CA LEU A 241 -9.87 1.81 -25.47
C LEU A 241 -9.05 2.86 -24.72
N LYS A 242 -8.32 2.45 -23.70
CA LYS A 242 -7.32 3.30 -23.03
C LYS A 242 -6.29 3.79 -24.05
N GLY A 243 -6.01 5.10 -24.05
CA GLY A 243 -5.10 5.73 -25.01
C GLY A 243 -5.73 6.10 -26.37
N GLN A 244 -7.00 5.73 -26.60
CA GLN A 244 -7.70 6.14 -27.81
C GLN A 244 -8.00 7.65 -27.75
N VAL A 245 -7.66 8.37 -28.82
CA VAL A 245 -8.01 9.78 -28.97
C VAL A 245 -9.50 9.90 -29.25
N ILE A 246 -10.22 10.59 -28.34
CA ILE A 246 -11.66 10.85 -28.43
C ILE A 246 -11.90 12.11 -29.26
N ILE A 247 -11.11 13.16 -29.01
CA ILE A 247 -11.19 14.45 -29.69
C ILE A 247 -9.74 14.89 -29.96
N ARG A 248 -9.45 15.29 -31.17
CA ARG A 248 -8.14 15.83 -31.52
C ARG A 248 -8.09 17.33 -31.27
N ARG A 249 -6.90 17.84 -30.98
CA ARG A 249 -6.68 19.29 -30.92
C ARG A 249 -7.13 19.96 -32.21
N GLY A 250 -7.98 20.98 -32.09
CA GLY A 250 -8.52 21.70 -33.24
C GLY A 250 -9.87 21.18 -33.72
N ASP A 251 -10.35 20.03 -33.30
CA ASP A 251 -11.64 19.49 -33.64
C ASP A 251 -12.78 20.25 -32.91
N ILE A 252 -13.93 20.42 -33.56
CA ILE A 252 -15.11 20.95 -32.92
C ILE A 252 -15.80 19.86 -32.11
N VAL A 253 -16.10 20.16 -30.85
CA VAL A 253 -16.77 19.24 -29.93
C VAL A 253 -18.19 18.98 -30.36
N THR A 254 -18.52 17.76 -30.73
CA THR A 254 -19.85 17.31 -31.14
C THR A 254 -20.63 16.74 -29.94
N ARG A 255 -21.95 16.51 -30.12
CA ARG A 255 -22.78 15.80 -29.13
C ARG A 255 -22.27 14.36 -28.88
N GLU A 256 -21.77 13.72 -29.91
CA GLU A 256 -21.20 12.35 -29.80
C GLU A 256 -19.93 12.36 -28.96
N HIS A 257 -19.02 13.30 -29.18
CA HIS A 257 -17.86 13.51 -28.34
C HIS A 257 -18.23 13.72 -26.87
N MET A 258 -19.28 14.53 -26.59
CA MET A 258 -19.75 14.74 -25.23
C MET A 258 -20.27 13.45 -24.57
N LYS A 259 -20.98 12.59 -25.32
CA LYS A 259 -21.41 11.28 -24.79
C LYS A 259 -20.24 10.41 -24.36
N TYR A 260 -19.17 10.38 -25.15
CA TYR A 260 -17.93 9.65 -24.77
C TYR A 260 -17.29 10.25 -23.52
N LEU A 261 -17.20 11.58 -23.46
CA LEU A 261 -16.63 12.27 -22.31
C LEU A 261 -17.48 12.09 -21.05
N ASP A 262 -18.82 12.16 -21.17
CA ASP A 262 -19.75 11.94 -20.05
C ASP A 262 -19.67 10.50 -19.53
N ALA A 263 -19.64 9.52 -20.44
CA ALA A 263 -19.51 8.11 -20.08
C ALA A 263 -18.20 7.83 -19.36
N LEU A 264 -17.11 8.50 -19.77
CA LEU A 264 -15.81 8.43 -19.13
C LEU A 264 -15.71 9.22 -17.81
N GLY A 265 -16.71 10.05 -17.51
CA GLY A 265 -16.74 10.93 -16.34
C GLY A 265 -15.85 12.17 -16.46
N LEU A 266 -15.48 12.55 -17.70
CA LEU A 266 -14.56 13.65 -17.98
C LEU A 266 -15.23 15.04 -18.09
N THR A 267 -16.55 15.10 -18.27
CA THR A 267 -17.31 16.37 -18.46
C THR A 267 -17.92 16.91 -17.19
N ARG A 268 -18.41 16.04 -16.33
CA ARG A 268 -18.95 16.41 -15.03
C ARG A 268 -18.11 15.72 -13.98
N GLY A 269 -17.36 16.49 -13.22
CA GLY A 269 -16.58 16.00 -12.11
C GLY A 269 -17.44 15.30 -11.05
N GLN A 270 -18.00 14.15 -11.37
CA GLN A 270 -18.62 13.31 -10.35
C GLN A 270 -17.50 12.68 -9.55
N VAL A 271 -17.29 13.22 -8.34
CA VAL A 271 -16.41 12.61 -7.35
C VAL A 271 -16.95 11.22 -7.05
N ASN A 272 -16.14 10.20 -7.25
CA ASN A 272 -16.51 8.83 -6.89
C ASN A 272 -16.42 8.65 -5.36
N ILE A 273 -17.46 9.10 -4.64
CA ILE A 273 -17.52 9.06 -3.18
C ILE A 273 -17.38 7.63 -2.65
N LEU A 274 -18.02 6.65 -3.31
CA LEU A 274 -17.90 5.23 -2.92
C LEU A 274 -16.48 4.72 -3.09
N GLY A 275 -15.80 5.14 -4.15
CA GLY A 275 -14.38 4.81 -4.37
C GLY A 275 -13.48 5.43 -3.29
N ILE A 276 -13.75 6.67 -2.89
CA ILE A 276 -13.00 7.34 -1.80
C ILE A 276 -13.23 6.62 -0.45
N ILE A 277 -14.47 6.24 -0.15
CA ILE A 277 -14.78 5.48 1.08
C ILE A 277 -14.07 4.13 1.03
N GLY A 278 -14.12 3.41 -0.09
CA GLY A 278 -13.41 2.14 -0.27
C GLY A 278 -11.89 2.27 -0.08
N LEU A 279 -11.29 3.33 -0.64
CA LEU A 279 -9.88 3.65 -0.45
C LEU A 279 -9.56 3.89 1.04
N GLY A 280 -10.37 4.72 1.73
CA GLY A 280 -10.19 4.99 3.16
C GLY A 280 -10.26 3.71 4.01
N MET A 281 -11.16 2.79 3.68
CA MET A 281 -11.26 1.49 4.35
C MET A 281 -10.00 0.63 4.15
N ILE A 282 -9.44 0.60 2.94
CA ILE A 282 -8.22 -0.17 2.64
C ILE A 282 -7.02 0.45 3.38
N ILE A 283 -6.87 1.77 3.40
CA ILE A 283 -5.80 2.46 4.14
C ILE A 283 -5.91 2.12 5.63
N LEU A 284 -7.09 2.29 6.22
CA LEU A 284 -7.32 2.00 7.63
C LEU A 284 -7.01 0.54 7.99
N LEU A 285 -7.48 -0.42 7.17
CA LEU A 285 -7.19 -1.84 7.37
C LEU A 285 -5.69 -2.12 7.31
N SER A 286 -4.99 -1.49 6.37
CA SER A 286 -3.54 -1.62 6.22
C SER A 286 -2.79 -1.10 7.44
N GLU A 287 -3.18 0.05 7.97
CA GLU A 287 -2.59 0.62 9.18
C GLU A 287 -2.86 -0.26 10.41
N LEU A 288 -4.07 -0.78 10.57
CA LEU A 288 -4.41 -1.69 11.66
C LEU A 288 -3.55 -2.96 11.62
N ILE A 289 -3.30 -3.51 10.44
CA ILE A 289 -2.42 -4.67 10.27
C ILE A 289 -0.99 -4.33 10.70
N ILE A 290 -0.44 -3.18 10.29
CA ILE A 290 0.91 -2.75 10.69
C ILE A 290 0.99 -2.54 12.20
N VAL A 291 0.03 -1.85 12.79
CA VAL A 291 -0.01 -1.58 14.23
C VAL A 291 -0.09 -2.87 15.04
N GLU A 292 -0.99 -3.79 14.67
CA GLU A 292 -1.13 -5.06 15.38
C GLU A 292 0.10 -5.96 15.21
N PHE A 293 0.73 -5.92 14.03
CA PHE A 293 2.00 -6.61 13.79
C PHE A 293 3.11 -6.07 14.70
N ILE A 294 3.29 -4.74 14.76
CA ILE A 294 4.31 -4.10 15.61
C ILE A 294 4.05 -4.44 17.07
N LYS A 295 2.80 -4.37 17.52
CA LYS A 295 2.40 -4.67 18.90
C LYS A 295 2.70 -6.12 19.29
N SER A 296 2.40 -7.07 18.40
CA SER A 296 2.51 -8.51 18.67
C SER A 296 3.95 -9.04 18.53
N TYR A 297 4.70 -8.54 17.56
CA TYR A 297 6.01 -9.12 17.21
C TYR A 297 7.21 -8.24 17.57
N ILE A 298 7.03 -6.91 17.73
CA ILE A 298 8.12 -5.97 17.98
C ILE A 298 7.68 -4.94 19.03
N PRO A 299 7.41 -5.37 20.29
CA PRO A 299 6.86 -4.50 21.32
C PRO A 299 7.77 -3.29 21.65
N ASN A 300 9.07 -3.40 21.43
CA ASN A 300 9.98 -2.27 21.60
C ASN A 300 9.67 -1.10 20.67
N ILE A 301 9.32 -1.37 19.41
CA ILE A 301 8.90 -0.34 18.46
C ILE A 301 7.52 0.18 18.88
N TYR A 302 6.59 -0.69 19.24
CA TYR A 302 5.25 -0.30 19.67
C TYR A 302 5.27 0.67 20.86
N ASN A 303 6.12 0.44 21.84
CA ASN A 303 6.21 1.25 23.05
C ASN A 303 6.99 2.56 22.85
N SER A 304 7.76 2.69 21.78
CA SER A 304 8.52 3.91 21.46
C SER A 304 7.77 4.79 20.48
N ILE A 305 7.33 5.96 20.92
CA ILE A 305 6.66 6.96 20.07
C ILE A 305 7.59 7.41 18.94
N SER A 306 8.89 7.58 19.24
CA SER A 306 9.91 7.97 18.27
C SER A 306 10.01 6.96 17.12
N LEU A 307 10.07 5.65 17.43
CA LEU A 307 10.13 4.61 16.40
C LEU A 307 8.83 4.46 15.61
N ASN A 308 7.66 4.70 16.23
CA ASN A 308 6.41 4.76 15.49
C ASN A 308 6.42 5.92 14.46
N TRP A 309 6.98 7.08 14.80
CA TRP A 309 7.19 8.18 13.85
C TRP A 309 8.12 7.79 12.71
N LEU A 310 9.18 7.04 13.00
CA LEU A 310 10.07 6.55 11.94
C LEU A 310 9.32 5.65 10.95
N VAL A 311 8.50 4.72 11.44
CA VAL A 311 7.65 3.87 10.58
C VAL A 311 6.73 4.74 9.71
N ALA A 312 6.05 5.72 10.33
CA ALA A 312 5.15 6.64 9.64
C ALA A 312 5.88 7.43 8.52
N ILE A 313 7.07 7.97 8.82
CA ILE A 313 7.87 8.72 7.86
C ILE A 313 8.34 7.81 6.72
N LEU A 314 8.76 6.58 6.99
CA LEU A 314 9.13 5.63 5.94
C LEU A 314 7.94 5.31 5.01
N LEU A 315 6.74 5.13 5.57
CA LEU A 315 5.52 4.95 4.77
C LEU A 315 5.24 6.18 3.90
N ILE A 316 5.30 7.39 4.46
CA ILE A 316 5.08 8.66 3.74
C ILE A 316 6.11 8.82 2.62
N ILE A 317 7.39 8.56 2.89
CA ILE A 317 8.46 8.59 1.86
C ILE A 317 8.14 7.57 0.76
N GLY A 318 7.66 6.38 1.14
CA GLY A 318 7.24 5.35 0.18
C GLY A 318 6.19 5.86 -0.79
N LEU A 319 5.14 6.49 -0.28
CA LEU A 319 4.09 7.08 -1.11
C LEU A 319 4.66 8.16 -2.06
N ILE A 320 5.53 9.03 -1.54
CA ILE A 320 6.17 10.10 -2.33
C ILE A 320 7.06 9.50 -3.43
N LEU A 321 7.88 8.51 -3.11
CA LEU A 321 8.75 7.85 -4.10
C LEU A 321 7.94 7.15 -5.19
N VAL A 322 6.89 6.40 -4.81
CA VAL A 322 6.03 5.73 -5.79
C VAL A 322 5.32 6.74 -6.69
N LYS A 323 4.66 7.75 -6.13
CA LYS A 323 3.95 8.76 -6.93
C LYS A 323 4.88 9.63 -7.76
N GLY A 324 6.03 10.05 -7.21
CA GLY A 324 6.99 10.91 -7.92
C GLY A 324 7.67 10.20 -9.08
N PHE A 325 8.24 9.02 -8.85
CA PHE A 325 8.98 8.29 -9.88
C PHE A 325 8.06 7.60 -10.91
N SER A 326 6.82 7.27 -10.56
CA SER A 326 5.85 6.72 -11.52
C SER A 326 5.53 7.68 -12.67
N LEU A 327 5.75 8.98 -12.50
CA LEU A 327 5.61 9.99 -13.56
C LEU A 327 6.66 9.82 -14.67
N LEU A 328 7.84 9.29 -14.34
CA LEU A 328 8.92 9.02 -15.30
C LEU A 328 8.85 7.59 -15.84
N SER A 329 8.88 6.62 -14.92
CA SER A 329 8.75 5.20 -15.24
C SER A 329 8.42 4.41 -13.97
N ILE A 330 7.51 3.45 -14.08
CA ILE A 330 7.18 2.50 -12.99
C ILE A 330 8.44 1.72 -12.58
N TYR A 331 9.29 1.36 -13.53
CA TYR A 331 10.50 0.57 -13.28
C TYR A 331 11.65 1.37 -12.66
N LEU A 332 11.54 2.71 -12.61
CA LEU A 332 12.54 3.58 -11.99
C LEU A 332 12.24 3.83 -10.49
N ILE A 333 11.11 3.37 -9.97
CA ILE A 333 10.72 3.58 -8.57
C ILE A 333 11.74 2.93 -7.63
N PRO A 334 12.46 3.69 -6.79
CA PRO A 334 13.49 3.16 -5.90
C PRO A 334 12.85 2.59 -4.62
N LEU A 335 11.95 1.61 -4.78
CA LEU A 335 11.18 1.04 -3.68
C LEU A 335 12.06 0.30 -2.67
N ALA A 336 13.19 -0.26 -3.11
CA ALA A 336 14.15 -0.92 -2.26
C ALA A 336 14.81 0.01 -1.22
N THR A 337 14.79 1.32 -1.42
CA THR A 337 15.23 2.29 -0.40
C THR A 337 14.48 2.08 0.92
N LEU A 338 13.16 1.89 0.86
CA LEU A 338 12.34 1.69 2.06
C LEU A 338 12.66 0.39 2.75
N SER A 339 12.77 -0.69 1.98
CA SER A 339 13.05 -2.01 2.55
C SER A 339 14.45 -2.05 3.17
N MET A 340 15.46 -1.47 2.53
CA MET A 340 16.81 -1.39 3.06
C MET A 340 16.88 -0.51 4.31
N LEU A 341 16.28 0.69 4.29
CA LEU A 341 16.23 1.58 5.48
C LEU A 341 15.49 0.94 6.65
N ALA A 342 14.30 0.39 6.40
CA ALA A 342 13.52 -0.23 7.45
C ALA A 342 14.20 -1.47 8.05
N THR A 343 14.92 -2.26 7.23
CA THR A 343 15.69 -3.43 7.71
C THR A 343 16.81 -3.02 8.65
N VAL A 344 17.55 -1.97 8.31
CA VAL A 344 18.73 -1.53 9.08
C VAL A 344 18.33 -0.73 10.32
N LEU A 345 17.28 0.12 10.19
CA LEU A 345 16.88 1.03 11.28
C LEU A 345 15.89 0.41 12.27
N LEU A 346 15.09 -0.57 11.83
CA LEU A 346 13.99 -1.13 12.61
C LEU A 346 14.12 -2.66 12.75
N ASP A 347 13.47 -3.39 11.85
CA ASP A 347 13.42 -4.85 11.81
C ASP A 347 13.12 -5.35 10.40
N TYR A 348 13.78 -6.42 9.95
CA TYR A 348 13.59 -6.97 8.60
C TYR A 348 12.16 -7.47 8.35
N ARG A 349 11.45 -7.96 9.39
CA ARG A 349 10.06 -8.43 9.28
C ARG A 349 9.11 -7.26 9.02
N LEU A 350 9.32 -6.16 9.75
CA LEU A 350 8.55 -4.94 9.55
C LEU A 350 8.85 -4.30 8.19
N SER A 351 10.09 -4.41 7.71
CA SER A 351 10.46 -3.89 6.38
C SER A 351 9.70 -4.55 5.25
N ILE A 352 9.44 -5.87 5.34
CA ILE A 352 8.61 -6.60 4.37
C ILE A 352 7.19 -6.04 4.36
N LEU A 353 6.62 -5.79 5.52
CA LEU A 353 5.28 -5.24 5.65
C LEU A 353 5.17 -3.82 5.07
N ILE A 354 6.15 -2.95 5.41
CA ILE A 354 6.27 -1.60 4.84
C ILE A 354 6.37 -1.66 3.31
N LEU A 355 7.18 -2.59 2.78
CA LEU A 355 7.35 -2.79 1.35
C LEU A 355 6.03 -3.17 0.65
N VAL A 356 5.28 -4.12 1.22
CA VAL A 356 3.98 -4.56 0.69
C VAL A 356 3.02 -3.37 0.62
N PHE A 357 2.85 -2.64 1.71
CA PHE A 357 1.89 -1.54 1.77
C PHE A 357 2.31 -0.34 0.93
N SER A 358 3.59 0.04 0.96
CA SER A 358 4.09 1.15 0.15
C SER A 358 4.05 0.88 -1.36
N GLY A 359 4.02 -0.39 -1.77
CA GLY A 359 3.91 -0.75 -3.17
C GLY A 359 2.47 -0.91 -3.66
N ILE A 360 1.60 -1.51 -2.85
CA ILE A 360 0.23 -1.82 -3.26
C ILE A 360 -0.68 -0.59 -3.13
N LEU A 361 -0.71 0.06 -1.96
CA LEU A 361 -1.64 1.15 -1.67
C LEU A 361 -1.61 2.31 -2.68
N PRO A 362 -0.45 2.85 -3.09
CA PRO A 362 -0.40 3.95 -4.05
C PRO A 362 -0.95 3.62 -5.43
N ASN A 363 -1.09 2.33 -5.74
CA ASN A 363 -1.48 1.82 -7.05
C ASN A 363 -2.87 1.16 -7.08
N VAL A 364 -3.61 1.18 -5.96
CA VAL A 364 -4.97 0.60 -5.88
C VAL A 364 -5.92 1.22 -6.90
N SER A 365 -5.80 2.52 -7.18
CA SER A 365 -6.59 3.23 -8.18
C SER A 365 -6.23 2.89 -9.63
N ASN A 366 -5.08 2.26 -9.88
CA ASN A 366 -4.60 1.94 -11.21
C ASN A 366 -4.14 0.47 -11.33
N PRO A 367 -5.08 -0.46 -11.65
CA PRO A 367 -4.77 -1.89 -11.74
C PRO A 367 -3.70 -2.25 -12.77
N ASP A 368 -3.51 -1.44 -13.81
CA ASP A 368 -2.49 -1.69 -14.84
C ASP A 368 -1.08 -1.56 -14.25
N ILE A 369 -0.88 -0.67 -13.29
CA ILE A 369 0.42 -0.52 -12.61
C ILE A 369 0.73 -1.75 -11.76
N LEU A 370 -0.27 -2.35 -11.11
CA LEU A 370 -0.09 -3.55 -10.29
C LEU A 370 0.49 -4.73 -11.09
N ARG A 371 0.21 -4.84 -12.39
CA ARG A 371 0.79 -5.89 -13.26
C ARG A 371 2.32 -5.84 -13.33
N PHE A 372 2.90 -4.65 -13.22
CA PHE A 372 4.34 -4.41 -13.34
C PHE A 372 5.05 -4.33 -11.99
N TYR A 373 4.29 -4.45 -10.89
CA TYR A 373 4.84 -4.37 -9.54
C TYR A 373 5.69 -5.58 -9.09
N PRO A 374 5.40 -6.84 -9.50
CA PRO A 374 6.13 -8.01 -9.02
C PRO A 374 7.66 -7.94 -9.15
N PRO A 375 8.26 -7.49 -10.27
CA PRO A 375 9.72 -7.36 -10.36
C PRO A 375 10.30 -6.36 -9.36
N LEU A 376 9.61 -5.24 -9.13
CA LEU A 376 10.03 -4.23 -8.17
C LEU A 376 9.95 -4.78 -6.73
N PHE A 377 8.90 -5.53 -6.43
CA PHE A 377 8.73 -6.19 -5.14
C PHE A 377 9.82 -7.24 -4.88
N ILE A 378 10.08 -8.14 -5.85
CA ILE A 378 11.11 -9.18 -5.74
C ILE A 378 12.49 -8.55 -5.57
N GLY A 379 12.82 -7.52 -6.36
CA GLY A 379 14.07 -6.80 -6.23
C GLY A 379 14.22 -6.08 -4.89
N SER A 380 13.14 -5.48 -4.38
CA SER A 380 13.15 -4.83 -3.06
C SER A 380 13.25 -5.85 -1.91
N MET A 381 12.69 -7.04 -2.08
CA MET A 381 12.85 -8.15 -1.16
C MET A 381 14.31 -8.64 -1.11
N MET A 382 15.00 -8.64 -2.27
CA MET A 382 16.45 -8.86 -2.29
C MET A 382 17.20 -7.80 -1.48
N GLY A 383 16.72 -6.55 -1.48
CA GLY A 383 17.23 -5.48 -0.61
C GLY A 383 17.13 -5.83 0.87
N VAL A 384 15.99 -6.38 1.34
CA VAL A 384 15.84 -6.87 2.72
C VAL A 384 16.88 -7.93 3.06
N LEU A 385 16.97 -8.96 2.20
CA LEU A 385 17.90 -10.08 2.43
C LEU A 385 19.36 -9.64 2.45
N ALA A 386 19.73 -8.73 1.55
CA ALA A 386 21.11 -8.25 1.44
C ALA A 386 21.51 -7.25 2.54
N THR A 387 20.53 -6.67 3.28
CA THR A 387 20.83 -5.68 4.33
C THR A 387 20.55 -6.18 5.75
N LYS A 388 20.14 -7.44 5.91
CA LYS A 388 19.80 -8.00 7.22
C LYS A 388 20.97 -8.01 8.20
N ASP A 389 22.17 -8.38 7.75
CA ASP A 389 23.34 -8.62 8.58
C ASP A 389 24.52 -7.70 8.21
N ILE A 390 24.24 -6.46 7.79
CA ILE A 390 25.29 -5.53 7.37
C ILE A 390 26.02 -4.91 8.54
N THR A 391 27.32 -4.68 8.33
CA THR A 391 28.20 -4.04 9.31
C THR A 391 28.94 -2.82 8.75
N GLN A 392 28.98 -2.64 7.44
CA GLN A 392 29.69 -1.57 6.78
C GLN A 392 28.82 -0.85 5.75
N ARG A 393 29.12 0.45 5.48
CA ARG A 393 28.40 1.20 4.44
C ARG A 393 28.57 0.64 3.03
N SER A 394 29.73 0.01 2.75
CA SER A 394 30.00 -0.67 1.49
C SER A 394 29.01 -1.81 1.20
N ASP A 395 28.47 -2.43 2.25
CA ASP A 395 27.50 -3.52 2.10
C ASP A 395 26.18 -3.00 1.51
N LEU A 396 25.80 -1.75 1.83
CA LEU A 396 24.64 -1.08 1.22
C LEU A 396 24.79 -0.89 -0.30
N THR A 397 26.03 -0.59 -0.75
CA THR A 397 26.31 -0.48 -2.19
C THR A 397 26.17 -1.85 -2.87
N ARG A 398 26.71 -2.91 -2.26
CA ARG A 398 26.56 -4.29 -2.75
C ARG A 398 25.08 -4.71 -2.77
N ALA A 399 24.34 -4.38 -1.73
CA ALA A 399 22.90 -4.66 -1.65
C ALA A 399 22.15 -3.98 -2.80
N GLY A 400 22.47 -2.71 -3.10
CA GLY A 400 21.90 -2.00 -4.25
C GLY A 400 22.20 -2.65 -5.60
N LEU A 401 23.39 -3.21 -5.77
CA LEU A 401 23.75 -3.96 -6.98
C LEU A 401 22.95 -5.26 -7.10
N TRP A 402 22.75 -5.99 -6.00
CA TRP A 402 21.88 -7.18 -6.00
C TRP A 402 20.43 -6.83 -6.33
N VAL A 403 19.92 -5.73 -5.75
CA VAL A 403 18.59 -5.18 -6.09
C VAL A 403 18.49 -4.86 -7.57
N ALA A 404 19.47 -4.12 -8.12
CA ALA A 404 19.51 -3.75 -9.53
C ALA A 404 19.50 -4.98 -10.44
N LEU A 405 20.36 -5.97 -10.16
CA LEU A 405 20.45 -7.20 -10.93
C LEU A 405 19.12 -7.96 -10.91
N THR A 406 18.53 -8.13 -9.75
CA THR A 406 17.26 -8.85 -9.58
C THR A 406 16.11 -8.13 -10.31
N GLN A 407 16.06 -6.80 -10.22
CA GLN A 407 15.05 -6.00 -10.91
C GLN A 407 15.22 -6.05 -12.43
N VAL A 408 16.44 -5.96 -12.94
CA VAL A 408 16.74 -6.07 -14.37
C VAL A 408 16.26 -7.40 -14.92
N ILE A 409 16.58 -8.50 -14.25
CA ILE A 409 16.12 -9.85 -14.65
C ILE A 409 14.60 -9.94 -14.60
N GLY A 410 13.98 -9.50 -13.52
CA GLY A 410 12.53 -9.56 -13.34
C GLY A 410 11.77 -8.69 -14.34
N VAL A 411 12.22 -7.47 -14.61
CA VAL A 411 11.64 -6.55 -15.58
C VAL A 411 11.83 -7.08 -17.00
N GLY A 412 13.01 -7.62 -17.31
CA GLY A 412 13.27 -8.28 -18.59
C GLY A 412 12.30 -9.45 -18.82
N ALA A 413 12.14 -10.33 -17.83
CA ALA A 413 11.22 -11.47 -17.91
C ALA A 413 9.75 -11.06 -18.14
N ILE A 414 9.23 -10.10 -17.37
CA ILE A 414 7.85 -9.60 -17.55
C ILE A 414 7.68 -8.91 -18.91
N SER A 415 8.67 -8.14 -19.34
CA SER A 415 8.61 -7.46 -20.63
C SER A 415 8.61 -8.44 -21.81
N LEU A 416 9.33 -9.56 -21.70
CA LEU A 416 9.31 -10.66 -22.67
C LEU A 416 7.96 -11.38 -22.69
N ILE A 417 7.38 -11.69 -21.54
CA ILE A 417 6.04 -12.30 -21.43
C ILE A 417 4.97 -11.39 -22.05
N GLY A 418 5.11 -10.08 -21.89
CA GLY A 418 4.19 -9.06 -22.42
C GLY A 418 4.33 -8.77 -23.91
N TYR A 419 5.17 -9.49 -24.66
CA TYR A 419 5.45 -9.26 -26.09
C TYR A 419 5.91 -7.83 -26.41
N GLY A 420 6.69 -7.22 -25.51
CA GLY A 420 7.27 -5.90 -25.71
C GLY A 420 8.25 -5.87 -26.91
N ASP A 421 8.35 -4.73 -27.60
CA ASP A 421 9.40 -4.52 -28.58
C ASP A 421 10.78 -4.42 -27.90
N LEU A 422 11.84 -4.82 -28.60
CA LEU A 422 13.19 -4.90 -28.04
C LEU A 422 13.68 -3.57 -27.45
N ARG A 423 13.33 -2.44 -28.07
CA ARG A 423 13.71 -1.11 -27.59
C ARG A 423 13.07 -0.80 -26.23
N SER A 424 11.78 -1.08 -26.07
CA SER A 424 11.05 -0.90 -24.82
C SER A 424 11.57 -1.82 -23.71
N ILE A 425 11.91 -3.08 -24.06
CA ILE A 425 12.50 -4.03 -23.11
C ILE A 425 13.82 -3.48 -22.56
N ILE A 426 14.74 -3.07 -23.45
CA ILE A 426 16.04 -2.52 -23.05
C ILE A 426 15.88 -1.26 -22.19
N LEU A 427 15.00 -0.35 -22.58
CA LEU A 427 14.74 0.88 -21.83
C LEU A 427 14.19 0.59 -20.42
N ASN A 428 13.26 -0.35 -20.29
CA ASN A 428 12.69 -0.76 -19.01
C ASN A 428 13.76 -1.41 -18.11
N MET A 429 14.68 -2.22 -18.68
CA MET A 429 15.81 -2.79 -17.95
C MET A 429 16.79 -1.71 -17.47
N ILE A 430 17.03 -0.65 -18.27
CA ILE A 430 17.85 0.50 -17.85
C ILE A 430 17.20 1.24 -16.68
N TYR A 431 15.89 1.46 -16.72
CA TYR A 431 15.17 2.06 -15.58
C TYR A 431 15.26 1.17 -14.34
N ALA A 432 15.13 -0.14 -14.47
CA ALA A 432 15.27 -1.09 -13.38
C ALA A 432 16.69 -1.06 -12.75
N LEU A 433 17.72 -1.00 -13.58
CA LEU A 433 19.10 -0.80 -13.13
C LEU A 433 19.23 0.50 -12.33
N GLY A 434 18.69 1.59 -12.90
CA GLY A 434 18.67 2.91 -12.25
C GLY A 434 17.96 2.89 -10.90
N SER A 435 16.84 2.16 -10.77
CA SER A 435 16.10 1.98 -9.53
C SER A 435 16.94 1.37 -8.40
N GLY A 436 17.68 0.28 -8.71
CA GLY A 436 18.53 -0.39 -7.72
C GLY A 436 19.71 0.49 -7.27
N VAL A 437 20.38 1.16 -8.21
CA VAL A 437 21.47 2.10 -7.92
C VAL A 437 20.96 3.29 -7.09
N LEU A 438 19.85 3.89 -7.50
CA LEU A 438 19.23 5.01 -6.80
C LEU A 438 18.78 4.61 -5.39
N SER A 439 18.27 3.39 -5.21
CA SER A 439 17.90 2.85 -3.90
C SER A 439 19.09 2.80 -2.95
N SER A 440 20.26 2.35 -3.43
CA SER A 440 21.49 2.34 -2.63
C SER A 440 21.92 3.74 -2.24
N ILE A 441 21.97 4.67 -3.21
CA ILE A 441 22.37 6.07 -2.97
C ILE A 441 21.44 6.73 -1.94
N LEU A 442 20.13 6.59 -2.11
CA LEU A 442 19.15 7.15 -1.17
C LEU A 442 19.27 6.52 0.22
N THR A 443 19.47 5.21 0.30
CA THR A 443 19.66 4.52 1.60
C THR A 443 20.89 5.04 2.32
N ILE A 444 22.04 5.08 1.66
CA ILE A 444 23.31 5.57 2.24
C ILE A 444 23.18 7.05 2.64
N GLY A 445 22.53 7.86 1.81
CA GLY A 445 22.36 9.29 2.08
C GLY A 445 21.39 9.60 3.22
N LEU A 446 20.27 8.89 3.30
CA LEU A 446 19.23 9.15 4.30
C LEU A 446 19.53 8.53 5.67
N MET A 447 20.23 7.39 5.71
CA MET A 447 20.47 6.62 6.93
C MET A 447 21.09 7.45 8.08
N PRO A 448 22.16 8.27 7.88
CA PRO A 448 22.74 9.05 8.97
C PRO A 448 21.79 10.07 9.58
N TYR A 449 20.88 10.62 8.76
CA TYR A 449 19.88 11.57 9.25
C TYR A 449 18.85 10.87 10.14
N PHE A 450 18.41 9.66 9.76
CA PHE A 450 17.51 8.87 10.60
C PHE A 450 18.17 8.37 11.87
N GLU A 451 19.42 7.89 11.80
CA GLU A 451 20.21 7.51 12.98
C GLU A 451 20.29 8.66 13.99
N HIS A 452 20.60 9.87 13.51
CA HIS A 452 20.71 11.05 14.36
C HIS A 452 19.36 11.53 14.90
N LEU A 453 18.32 11.62 14.03
CA LEU A 453 17.02 12.16 14.40
C LEU A 453 16.27 11.26 15.40
N PHE A 454 16.35 9.94 15.21
CA PHE A 454 15.66 8.95 16.03
C PHE A 454 16.55 8.32 17.11
N GLN A 455 17.82 8.76 17.22
CA GLN A 455 18.81 8.25 18.16
C GLN A 455 18.97 6.72 18.07
N ILE A 456 18.98 6.19 16.84
CA ILE A 456 19.13 4.76 16.59
C ILE A 456 20.60 4.41 16.45
N LEU A 457 21.02 3.40 17.19
CA LEU A 457 22.36 2.87 17.13
C LEU A 457 22.39 1.62 16.23
N THR A 458 22.69 1.82 14.95
CA THR A 458 22.79 0.74 13.97
C THR A 458 24.11 -0.04 14.12
N PRO A 459 24.19 -1.30 13.62
CA PRO A 459 25.46 -2.05 13.57
C PRO A 459 26.56 -1.28 12.81
N ILE A 460 26.19 -0.56 11.74
CA ILE A 460 27.14 0.29 10.99
C ILE A 460 27.68 1.40 11.87
N ARG A 461 26.81 2.10 12.60
CA ARG A 461 27.23 3.19 13.50
C ARG A 461 28.11 2.70 14.62
N LEU A 462 27.82 1.51 15.18
CA LEU A 462 28.68 0.86 16.17
C LEU A 462 30.08 0.56 15.61
N THR A 463 30.15 0.01 14.39
CA THR A 463 31.44 -0.27 13.71
C THR A 463 32.24 1.01 13.46
N GLU A 464 31.58 2.13 13.14
CA GLU A 464 32.23 3.43 13.02
C GLU A 464 32.76 3.95 14.36
N LEU A 465 31.99 3.77 15.45
CA LEU A 465 32.37 4.24 16.80
C LEU A 465 33.57 3.50 17.36
N ILE A 466 33.76 2.20 17.07
CA ILE A 466 34.95 1.43 17.53
C ILE A 466 36.20 1.72 16.71
N ASN A 467 36.10 2.51 15.63
CA ASN A 467 37.27 2.89 14.85
C ASN A 467 38.12 3.91 15.60
N PHE A 468 39.38 3.61 15.81
CA PHE A 468 40.33 4.48 16.53
C PHE A 468 40.63 5.81 15.81
N SER A 469 40.20 5.99 14.60
CA SER A 469 40.21 7.28 13.91
C SER A 469 39.14 8.27 14.43
N GLN A 470 38.19 7.80 15.25
CA GLN A 470 37.20 8.67 15.90
C GLN A 470 37.87 9.74 16.77
N PRO A 471 37.50 10.99 16.66
CA PRO A 471 38.21 12.11 17.30
C PRO A 471 38.42 11.90 18.81
N LEU A 472 37.40 11.37 19.52
CA LEU A 472 37.46 11.20 20.97
C LEU A 472 38.35 10.01 21.36
N LEU A 473 38.30 8.89 20.62
CA LEU A 473 39.22 7.74 20.85
C LEU A 473 40.64 8.08 20.49
N LYS A 474 40.87 8.85 19.40
CA LYS A 474 42.19 9.35 19.07
C LYS A 474 42.76 10.27 20.17
N ARG A 475 41.92 11.09 20.78
CA ARG A 475 42.29 11.91 21.92
C ARG A 475 42.66 11.06 23.15
N LEU A 476 41.85 10.00 23.46
CA LEU A 476 42.13 9.04 24.50
C LEU A 476 43.51 8.39 24.29
N MET A 477 43.81 7.91 23.09
CA MET A 477 45.06 7.28 22.71
C MET A 477 46.28 8.19 22.94
N LEU A 478 46.16 9.50 22.63
CA LEU A 478 47.28 10.45 22.73
C LEU A 478 47.47 11.02 24.13
N GLU A 479 46.37 11.34 24.84
CA GLU A 479 46.40 12.03 26.13
C GLU A 479 46.38 11.08 27.32
N ALA A 480 45.78 9.89 27.18
CA ALA A 480 45.70 8.86 28.23
C ALA A 480 45.97 7.45 27.67
N PRO A 481 47.20 7.16 27.20
CA PRO A 481 47.53 5.90 26.51
C PRO A 481 47.33 4.65 27.39
N GLY A 482 47.53 4.74 28.69
CA GLY A 482 47.29 3.65 29.63
C GLY A 482 45.81 3.28 29.71
N THR A 483 44.93 4.31 29.84
CA THR A 483 43.47 4.12 29.81
C THR A 483 43.02 3.58 28.46
N TYR A 484 43.62 4.01 27.35
CA TYR A 484 43.34 3.47 26.03
C TYR A 484 43.60 1.96 25.93
N HIS A 485 44.80 1.50 26.42
CA HIS A 485 45.12 0.07 26.42
C HIS A 485 44.22 -0.73 27.36
N HIS A 486 43.90 -0.20 28.53
CA HIS A 486 42.94 -0.76 29.46
C HIS A 486 41.58 -0.96 28.80
N SER A 487 41.05 0.06 28.12
CA SER A 487 39.76 -0.01 27.41
C SER A 487 39.72 -1.10 26.32
N ILE A 488 40.85 -1.35 25.63
CA ILE A 488 40.96 -2.46 24.67
C ILE A 488 40.89 -3.81 25.37
N LEU A 489 41.63 -3.98 26.51
CA LEU A 489 41.61 -5.22 27.29
C LEU A 489 40.20 -5.51 27.82
N ILE A 490 39.53 -4.49 28.37
CA ILE A 490 38.13 -4.60 28.81
C ILE A 490 37.24 -5.01 27.66
N GLY A 491 37.40 -4.41 26.46
CA GLY A 491 36.67 -4.80 25.25
C GLY A 491 36.81 -6.29 24.93
N ASN A 492 38.04 -6.82 24.94
CA ASN A 492 38.28 -8.23 24.66
C ASN A 492 37.70 -9.16 25.74
N LEU A 493 37.83 -8.78 27.01
CA LEU A 493 37.31 -9.52 28.14
C LEU A 493 35.77 -9.56 28.10
N ALA A 494 35.14 -8.39 27.97
CA ALA A 494 33.70 -8.26 27.95
C ALA A 494 33.06 -8.91 26.72
N GLU A 495 33.67 -8.83 25.52
CA GLU A 495 33.18 -9.52 24.34
C GLU A 495 33.17 -11.04 24.50
N SER A 496 34.21 -11.63 25.08
CA SER A 496 34.24 -13.08 25.31
C SER A 496 33.06 -13.54 26.18
N ALA A 497 32.72 -12.79 27.21
CA ALA A 497 31.56 -13.08 28.05
C ALA A 497 30.24 -12.78 27.31
N GLY A 498 30.19 -11.68 26.55
CA GLY A 498 29.04 -11.30 25.73
C GLY A 498 28.70 -12.33 24.68
N GLU A 499 29.71 -12.93 24.02
CA GLU A 499 29.52 -13.99 23.03
C GLU A 499 28.88 -15.23 23.67
N ALA A 500 29.36 -15.65 24.83
CA ALA A 500 28.81 -16.79 25.56
C ALA A 500 27.36 -16.58 26.03
N LEU A 501 26.94 -15.32 26.24
CA LEU A 501 25.61 -14.94 26.68
C LEU A 501 24.69 -14.47 25.55
N GLY A 502 25.15 -14.44 24.29
CA GLY A 502 24.40 -13.94 23.16
C GLY A 502 24.05 -12.44 23.25
N ALA A 503 24.92 -11.65 23.90
CA ALA A 503 24.75 -10.19 24.02
C ALA A 503 25.23 -9.46 22.76
N ASN A 504 24.97 -8.16 22.67
CA ASN A 504 25.33 -7.31 21.52
C ASN A 504 26.86 -6.98 21.56
N LEU A 505 27.66 -7.79 20.85
CA LEU A 505 29.13 -7.67 20.87
C LEU A 505 29.65 -6.33 20.37
N PRO A 506 29.17 -5.76 19.21
CA PRO A 506 29.60 -4.44 18.81
C PRO A 506 29.26 -3.33 19.81
N LEU A 507 28.15 -3.46 20.54
CA LEU A 507 27.77 -2.53 21.58
C LEU A 507 28.69 -2.64 22.81
N ILE A 508 28.99 -3.86 23.24
CA ILE A 508 29.94 -4.12 24.32
C ILE A 508 31.31 -3.53 23.99
N ARG A 509 31.83 -3.78 22.79
CA ARG A 509 33.14 -3.28 22.36
C ARG A 509 33.18 -1.76 22.34
N ALA A 510 32.14 -1.12 21.71
CA ALA A 510 32.03 0.32 21.70
C ALA A 510 31.94 0.89 23.12
N GLY A 511 31.04 0.34 23.97
CA GLY A 511 30.89 0.74 25.36
C GLY A 511 32.19 0.65 26.13
N SER A 512 32.93 -0.47 26.00
CA SER A 512 34.25 -0.68 26.64
C SER A 512 35.30 0.35 26.20
N TYR A 513 35.30 0.78 24.91
CA TYR A 513 36.27 1.76 24.43
C TYR A 513 36.01 3.19 24.94
N TYR A 514 34.76 3.49 25.30
CA TYR A 514 34.35 4.83 25.76
C TYR A 514 34.11 4.92 27.27
N HIS A 515 34.00 3.81 28.03
CA HIS A 515 33.58 3.84 29.44
C HIS A 515 34.40 4.81 30.29
N ASP A 516 35.69 4.89 30.05
CA ASP A 516 36.69 5.62 30.83
C ASP A 516 37.18 6.93 30.13
N ILE A 517 36.47 7.41 29.12
CA ILE A 517 36.90 8.57 28.34
C ILE A 517 37.11 9.84 29.15
N GLY A 518 36.48 9.95 30.32
CA GLY A 518 36.61 11.10 31.20
C GLY A 518 38.00 11.24 31.84
N LYS A 519 38.78 10.16 31.92
CA LYS A 519 40.14 10.19 32.41
C LYS A 519 41.11 11.05 31.58
N VAL A 520 40.73 11.33 30.31
CA VAL A 520 41.44 12.28 29.42
C VAL A 520 41.60 13.66 30.05
N ARG A 521 40.65 14.12 30.89
CA ARG A 521 40.73 15.40 31.55
C ARG A 521 41.89 15.56 32.52
N ARG A 522 42.23 14.46 33.25
CA ARG A 522 43.26 14.42 34.30
C ARG A 522 44.02 13.10 34.27
N PRO A 523 44.69 12.74 33.14
CA PRO A 523 45.22 11.39 32.95
C PRO A 523 46.23 10.96 34.00
N TYR A 524 47.08 11.88 34.45
CA TYR A 524 48.17 11.59 35.41
C TYR A 524 47.70 11.21 36.83
N PHE A 525 46.41 11.40 37.14
CA PHE A 525 45.85 10.92 38.41
C PHE A 525 45.45 9.44 38.37
N PHE A 526 45.42 8.82 37.22
CA PHE A 526 45.05 7.43 37.05
C PHE A 526 46.32 6.58 36.86
N ILE A 527 46.47 5.52 37.70
CA ILE A 527 47.70 4.75 37.83
C ILE A 527 48.16 4.13 36.50
N GLU A 528 47.25 3.74 35.64
CA GLU A 528 47.53 3.16 34.32
C GLU A 528 48.23 4.15 33.37
N ASN A 529 48.13 5.46 33.61
CA ASN A 529 48.81 6.50 32.83
C ASN A 529 50.07 7.06 33.49
N GLN A 530 50.46 6.54 34.69
CA GLN A 530 51.68 6.92 35.38
C GLN A 530 52.84 6.04 34.89
N LEU A 531 53.85 6.65 34.25
CA LEU A 531 55.02 5.96 33.68
C LEU A 531 56.09 5.66 34.74
N GLY A 532 55.72 5.00 35.87
CA GLY A 532 56.67 4.63 36.93
C GLY A 532 57.11 5.77 37.85
N GLY A 533 56.36 6.88 37.87
CA GLY A 533 56.61 8.01 38.80
C GLY A 533 55.92 7.83 40.16
N GLU A 534 56.11 8.78 41.08
CA GLU A 534 55.38 8.85 42.35
C GLU A 534 53.86 9.00 42.09
N ASN A 535 53.03 8.23 42.83
CA ASN A 535 51.61 8.33 42.76
C ASN A 535 51.13 9.70 43.29
N LEU A 536 50.55 10.52 42.43
CA LEU A 536 50.06 11.88 42.79
C LEU A 536 49.07 11.84 43.97
N HIS A 537 48.31 10.77 44.14
CA HIS A 537 47.36 10.61 45.23
C HIS A 537 48.03 10.45 46.62
N ASP A 538 49.31 10.11 46.68
CA ASP A 538 50.02 10.02 47.95
C ASP A 538 50.28 11.38 48.61
N LYS A 539 50.29 12.45 47.81
CA LYS A 539 50.45 13.85 48.26
C LYS A 539 49.14 14.55 48.54
N LEU A 540 47.98 13.86 48.33
CA LEU A 540 46.65 14.46 48.46
C LEU A 540 45.90 13.87 49.64
N PRO A 541 45.05 14.64 50.33
CA PRO A 541 44.14 14.08 51.31
C PRO A 541 43.11 13.12 50.61
N PRO A 542 42.68 12.05 51.30
CA PRO A 542 41.77 11.05 50.71
C PRO A 542 40.47 11.64 50.16
N SER A 543 39.97 12.72 50.77
CA SER A 543 38.78 13.42 50.31
C SER A 543 38.94 14.06 48.95
N LEU A 544 40.12 14.64 48.63
CA LEU A 544 40.41 15.21 47.32
C LEU A 544 40.68 14.13 46.26
N SER A 545 41.41 13.07 46.64
CA SER A 545 41.64 11.92 45.80
C SER A 545 40.33 11.25 45.35
N ARG A 546 39.42 11.03 46.31
CA ARG A 546 38.06 10.55 46.03
C ARG A 546 37.36 11.43 44.99
N LEU A 547 37.35 12.76 45.19
CA LEU A 547 36.66 13.70 44.27
C LEU A 547 37.20 13.58 42.84
N ILE A 548 38.51 13.48 42.67
CA ILE A 548 39.16 13.31 41.37
C ILE A 548 38.72 12.01 40.70
N ILE A 549 38.71 10.91 41.47
CA ILE A 549 38.30 9.59 40.97
C ILE A 549 36.82 9.60 40.58
N LEU A 550 35.92 10.08 41.44
CA LEU A 550 34.49 10.10 41.15
C LEU A 550 34.14 10.99 39.93
N GLN A 551 34.91 12.07 39.75
CA GLN A 551 34.61 13.09 38.70
C GLN A 551 34.82 12.58 37.27
N HIS A 552 35.62 11.49 37.03
CA HIS A 552 35.85 11.04 35.66
C HIS A 552 34.58 10.57 34.96
N VAL A 553 33.59 10.05 35.70
CA VAL A 553 32.29 9.65 35.14
C VAL A 553 31.54 10.87 34.58
N ASP A 554 31.43 11.95 35.38
CA ASP A 554 30.78 13.18 34.94
C ASP A 554 31.53 13.86 33.81
N ASP A 555 32.89 13.90 33.89
CA ASP A 555 33.76 14.42 32.83
C ASP A 555 33.60 13.60 31.54
N GLY A 556 33.45 12.29 31.64
CA GLY A 556 33.24 11.37 30.54
C GLY A 556 31.89 11.63 29.81
N VAL A 557 30.83 11.73 30.59
CA VAL A 557 29.48 12.05 30.07
C VAL A 557 29.51 13.39 29.34
N MET A 558 30.17 14.41 29.92
CA MET A 558 30.25 15.74 29.30
C MET A 558 31.02 15.70 27.96
N LEU A 559 32.16 15.00 27.93
CA LEU A 559 32.97 14.82 26.71
C LEU A 559 32.18 14.04 25.65
N ALA A 560 31.58 12.93 26.03
CA ALA A 560 30.80 12.10 25.11
C ALA A 560 29.65 12.92 24.45
N ARG A 561 28.93 13.74 25.22
CA ARG A 561 27.90 14.62 24.69
C ARG A 561 28.47 15.72 23.77
N GLN A 562 29.60 16.29 24.12
CA GLN A 562 30.28 17.29 23.28
C GLN A 562 30.64 16.70 21.90
N TYR A 563 31.04 15.42 21.86
CA TYR A 563 31.40 14.70 20.65
C TYR A 563 30.23 13.96 20.02
N LYS A 564 28.99 14.20 20.49
CA LYS A 564 27.73 13.61 19.97
C LYS A 564 27.74 12.07 19.95
N ILE A 565 28.34 11.47 20.98
CA ILE A 565 28.28 10.03 21.20
C ILE A 565 26.84 9.64 21.58
N PRO A 566 26.29 8.52 21.05
CA PRO A 566 24.94 8.06 21.35
C PRO A 566 24.75 7.77 22.86
N GLU A 567 23.53 8.04 23.39
CA GLU A 567 23.21 7.86 24.80
C GLU A 567 23.44 6.40 25.28
N GLN A 568 23.18 5.40 24.42
CA GLN A 568 23.47 3.99 24.76
C GLN A 568 24.96 3.73 25.06
N ILE A 569 25.88 4.46 24.46
CA ILE A 569 27.32 4.41 24.78
C ILE A 569 27.61 5.24 26.02
N ILE A 570 26.91 6.37 26.21
CA ILE A 570 27.05 7.19 27.42
C ILE A 570 26.57 6.43 28.65
N ASP A 571 25.61 5.49 28.51
CA ASP A 571 25.18 4.65 29.63
C ASP A 571 26.33 3.77 30.16
N PHE A 572 27.24 3.26 29.32
CA PHE A 572 28.46 2.57 29.79
C PHE A 572 29.35 3.51 30.63
N ILE A 573 29.49 4.77 30.24
CA ILE A 573 30.26 5.75 31.00
C ILE A 573 29.64 6.01 32.38
N ARG A 574 28.30 6.05 32.48
CA ARG A 574 27.59 6.29 33.74
C ARG A 574 27.53 5.08 34.64
N GLU A 575 27.39 3.88 34.06
CA GLU A 575 26.98 2.67 34.75
C GLU A 575 28.14 1.76 35.13
N HIS A 576 29.35 1.90 34.51
CA HIS A 576 30.44 0.95 34.69
C HIS A 576 30.95 0.85 36.12
N HIS A 577 30.71 1.86 36.94
CA HIS A 577 31.00 1.77 38.40
C HIS A 577 29.74 1.66 39.26
N GLY A 578 28.54 1.87 38.69
CA GLY A 578 27.29 1.85 39.43
C GLY A 578 27.32 2.79 40.64
N THR A 579 27.05 2.22 41.82
CA THR A 579 27.12 2.90 43.12
C THR A 579 28.21 2.28 44.00
N SER A 580 29.24 1.66 43.42
CA SER A 580 30.29 0.97 44.14
C SER A 580 31.15 1.93 44.98
N LEU A 581 31.81 1.38 45.99
CA LEU A 581 32.63 2.13 46.92
C LEU A 581 34.06 2.28 46.37
N VAL A 582 34.62 3.50 46.48
CA VAL A 582 36.07 3.75 46.24
C VAL A 582 36.86 3.30 47.48
N SER A 583 36.95 1.97 47.65
CA SER A 583 37.37 1.28 48.89
C SER A 583 38.72 1.76 49.39
N TYR A 584 39.72 1.92 48.52
CA TYR A 584 41.09 2.32 48.90
C TYR A 584 41.09 3.68 49.63
N PHE A 585 40.47 4.69 49.06
CA PHE A 585 40.43 6.04 49.68
C PHE A 585 39.49 6.11 50.89
N TYR A 586 38.44 5.32 50.90
CA TYR A 586 37.54 5.21 52.04
C TYR A 586 38.28 4.63 53.24
N HIS A 587 38.99 3.50 53.10
CA HIS A 587 39.78 2.89 54.18
C HIS A 587 40.95 3.78 54.59
N LYS A 588 41.60 4.50 53.67
CA LYS A 588 42.64 5.49 54.01
C LYS A 588 42.08 6.61 54.86
N ALA A 589 40.91 7.15 54.49
CA ALA A 589 40.24 8.19 55.27
C ALA A 589 39.79 7.74 56.67
N LEU A 590 39.27 6.50 56.78
CA LEU A 590 38.92 5.91 58.08
C LEU A 590 40.11 5.76 59.02
N LYS A 591 41.30 5.44 58.48
CA LYS A 591 42.52 5.38 59.27
C LYS A 591 42.99 6.74 59.80
N GLU A 592 42.74 7.81 58.99
CA GLU A 592 43.09 9.19 59.35
C GLU A 592 42.08 9.81 60.33
N ASN A 593 40.78 9.63 60.12
CA ASN A 593 39.71 10.25 60.91
C ASN A 593 38.46 9.35 61.03
N PRO A 594 38.42 8.35 61.91
CA PRO A 594 37.35 7.37 61.99
C PRO A 594 35.94 7.91 62.22
N ASN A 595 35.83 9.04 62.92
CA ASN A 595 34.54 9.60 63.34
C ASN A 595 33.91 10.61 62.35
N SER A 596 34.60 10.98 61.25
CA SER A 596 34.15 12.03 60.34
C SER A 596 33.91 11.54 58.90
N VAL A 597 34.12 10.24 58.64
CA VAL A 597 34.01 9.68 57.28
C VAL A 597 32.68 8.98 57.12
N ARG A 598 31.91 9.39 56.14
CA ARG A 598 30.69 8.72 55.71
C ARG A 598 30.90 7.93 54.42
N GLU A 599 30.46 6.68 54.43
CA GLU A 599 30.63 5.78 53.27
C GLU A 599 30.00 6.29 52.02
N GLU A 600 28.79 6.91 52.12
CA GLU A 600 28.04 7.44 50.98
C GLU A 600 28.84 8.51 50.22
N GLU A 601 29.71 9.22 50.87
CA GLU A 601 30.59 10.20 50.24
C GLU A 601 31.66 9.58 49.35
N TYR A 602 32.04 8.32 49.59
CA TYR A 602 33.04 7.58 48.82
C TYR A 602 32.44 6.60 47.82
N ARG A 603 31.09 6.60 47.64
CA ARG A 603 30.40 5.83 46.64
C ARG A 603 30.20 6.64 45.34
N TYR A 604 30.24 5.94 44.22
CA TYR A 604 29.82 6.52 42.95
C TYR A 604 28.33 6.87 42.98
N ARG A 605 27.91 7.86 42.16
CA ARG A 605 26.54 8.37 42.15
C ARG A 605 25.55 7.49 41.36
N GLY A 606 26.08 6.53 40.61
CA GLY A 606 25.30 5.67 39.76
C GLY A 606 24.84 6.35 38.44
N PRO A 607 23.91 5.76 37.73
CA PRO A 607 23.07 4.59 38.10
C PRO A 607 23.80 3.25 38.11
N LYS A 608 23.14 2.22 38.66
CA LYS A 608 23.59 0.83 38.53
C LYS A 608 23.39 0.36 37.07
N PRO A 609 24.14 -0.70 36.62
CA PRO A 609 23.94 -1.26 35.28
C PRO A 609 22.51 -1.74 35.02
N ARG A 610 21.93 -1.32 33.89
CA ARG A 610 20.54 -1.63 33.50
C ARG A 610 20.43 -2.59 32.33
N SER A 611 21.52 -2.82 31.62
CA SER A 611 21.59 -3.81 30.54
C SER A 611 22.55 -4.92 30.85
N LYS A 612 22.46 -6.04 30.12
CA LYS A 612 23.48 -7.13 30.22
C LYS A 612 24.84 -6.59 29.82
N GLU A 613 24.89 -5.79 28.79
CA GLU A 613 26.10 -5.26 28.19
C GLU A 613 26.86 -4.33 29.17
N THR A 614 26.17 -3.41 29.82
CA THR A 614 26.78 -2.49 30.80
C THR A 614 27.22 -3.23 32.06
N ALA A 615 26.45 -4.24 32.49
CA ALA A 615 26.83 -5.07 33.64
C ALA A 615 28.08 -5.95 33.35
N ILE A 616 28.19 -6.53 32.13
CA ILE A 616 29.40 -7.29 31.73
C ILE A 616 30.63 -6.38 31.73
N VAL A 617 30.50 -5.13 31.22
CA VAL A 617 31.64 -4.18 31.21
C VAL A 617 32.01 -3.74 32.61
N MET A 618 31.05 -3.49 33.53
CA MET A 618 31.33 -3.22 34.93
C MET A 618 32.16 -4.37 35.59
N LEU A 619 31.73 -5.61 35.36
CA LEU A 619 32.41 -6.77 35.92
C LEU A 619 33.80 -6.94 35.30
N ALA A 620 33.94 -6.72 33.98
CA ALA A 620 35.22 -6.81 33.27
C ALA A 620 36.21 -5.77 33.79
N ASP A 621 35.79 -4.52 34.00
CA ASP A 621 36.59 -3.44 34.53
C ASP A 621 37.10 -3.78 35.95
N ALA A 622 36.16 -4.13 36.85
CA ALA A 622 36.52 -4.49 38.23
C ALA A 622 37.46 -5.70 38.29
N VAL A 623 37.23 -6.71 37.48
CA VAL A 623 38.07 -7.93 37.43
C VAL A 623 39.44 -7.64 36.83
N GLU A 624 39.54 -6.88 35.73
CA GLU A 624 40.85 -6.53 35.14
C GLU A 624 41.72 -5.77 36.15
N ALA A 625 41.15 -4.74 36.80
CA ALA A 625 41.85 -3.96 37.79
C ALA A 625 42.35 -4.81 38.97
N ALA A 626 41.53 -5.74 39.45
CA ALA A 626 41.90 -6.63 40.54
C ALA A 626 43.00 -7.63 40.15
N VAL A 627 42.87 -8.30 38.99
CA VAL A 627 43.85 -9.29 38.52
C VAL A 627 45.19 -8.62 38.17
N ARG A 628 45.18 -7.41 37.61
CA ARG A 628 46.37 -6.64 37.31
C ARG A 628 47.16 -6.25 38.56
N SER A 629 46.52 -6.13 39.71
CA SER A 629 47.18 -5.82 40.99
C SER A 629 47.84 -7.04 41.64
N LEU A 630 47.70 -8.26 41.11
CA LEU A 630 48.32 -9.47 41.63
C LEU A 630 49.84 -9.49 41.32
N GLU A 631 50.65 -9.60 42.32
CA GLU A 631 52.13 -9.67 42.14
C GLU A 631 52.60 -10.91 41.34
N HIS A 632 51.93 -12.06 41.52
CA HIS A 632 52.23 -13.31 40.82
C HIS A 632 50.89 -13.99 40.43
N PRO A 633 50.30 -13.65 39.25
CA PRO A 633 49.05 -14.24 38.80
C PRO A 633 49.24 -15.70 38.40
N THR A 634 48.72 -16.61 39.19
CA THR A 634 48.62 -18.05 38.84
C THR A 634 47.15 -18.30 38.36
N PRO A 635 46.92 -19.35 37.57
CA PRO A 635 45.58 -19.67 37.11
C PRO A 635 44.54 -19.77 38.25
N GLN A 636 44.92 -20.37 39.38
CA GLN A 636 44.04 -20.48 40.54
C GLN A 636 43.74 -19.10 41.16
N LYS A 637 44.76 -18.26 41.36
CA LYS A 637 44.60 -16.92 41.92
C LYS A 637 43.73 -16.04 41.02
N ILE A 638 43.91 -16.19 39.71
CA ILE A 638 43.05 -15.48 38.73
C ILE A 638 41.60 -15.92 38.89
N GLU A 639 41.31 -17.22 38.94
CA GLU A 639 39.97 -17.73 39.14
C GLU A 639 39.35 -17.26 40.45
N ASP A 640 40.08 -17.38 41.56
CA ASP A 640 39.61 -16.95 42.88
C ASP A 640 39.31 -15.45 42.92
N THR A 641 40.18 -14.63 42.29
CA THR A 641 39.97 -13.18 42.18
C THR A 641 38.73 -12.84 41.33
N VAL A 642 38.58 -13.47 40.16
CA VAL A 642 37.43 -13.27 39.27
C VAL A 642 36.12 -13.57 39.99
N ARG A 643 36.04 -14.75 40.63
CA ARG A 643 34.84 -15.16 41.37
C ARG A 643 34.57 -14.25 42.57
N GLY A 644 35.61 -13.88 43.31
CA GLY A 644 35.50 -13.00 44.47
C GLY A 644 34.99 -11.61 44.11
N ILE A 645 35.45 -11.00 43.00
CA ILE A 645 34.97 -9.69 42.53
C ILE A 645 33.51 -9.77 42.07
N ILE A 646 33.14 -10.82 41.33
CA ILE A 646 31.77 -11.00 40.90
C ILE A 646 30.82 -11.15 42.11
N GLU A 647 31.22 -11.93 43.10
CA GLU A 647 30.45 -12.11 44.33
C GLU A 647 30.35 -10.81 45.15
N GLU A 648 31.45 -10.05 45.25
CA GLU A 648 31.48 -8.72 45.90
C GLU A 648 30.48 -7.77 45.25
N ARG A 649 30.47 -7.66 43.90
CA ARG A 649 29.54 -6.79 43.17
C ARG A 649 28.08 -7.23 43.30
N LEU A 650 27.84 -8.55 43.33
CA LEU A 650 26.52 -9.11 43.58
C LEU A 650 26.03 -8.78 44.99
N ASN A 651 26.86 -9.00 46.00
CA ASN A 651 26.51 -8.76 47.42
C ASN A 651 26.34 -7.25 47.72
N ASP A 652 27.09 -6.36 47.05
CA ASP A 652 26.94 -4.92 47.15
C ASP A 652 25.69 -4.43 46.36
N GLY A 653 24.94 -5.36 45.74
CA GLY A 653 23.69 -5.07 45.01
C GLY A 653 23.89 -4.30 43.68
N GLN A 654 25.11 -4.27 43.14
CA GLN A 654 25.40 -3.50 41.93
C GLN A 654 24.70 -4.05 40.67
N LEU A 655 24.30 -5.33 40.71
CA LEU A 655 23.68 -6.04 39.61
C LEU A 655 22.13 -6.08 39.69
N ASP A 656 21.52 -5.45 40.72
CA ASP A 656 20.07 -5.53 40.99
C ASP A 656 19.17 -5.01 39.86
N GLU A 657 19.65 -4.04 39.10
CA GLU A 657 18.90 -3.44 37.96
C GLU A 657 19.23 -4.11 36.64
N SER A 658 20.18 -5.07 36.59
CA SER A 658 20.57 -5.75 35.36
C SER A 658 19.78 -7.05 35.15
N PRO A 659 19.49 -7.44 33.89
CA PRO A 659 18.76 -8.67 33.55
C PRO A 659 19.69 -9.90 33.56
N LEU A 660 20.77 -9.93 34.40
CA LEU A 660 21.67 -11.08 34.55
C LEU A 660 21.13 -12.08 35.56
N THR A 661 21.19 -13.35 35.25
CA THR A 661 20.87 -14.45 36.16
C THR A 661 22.17 -14.96 36.86
N LEU A 662 22.01 -15.68 37.97
CA LEU A 662 23.16 -16.34 38.64
C LEU A 662 23.91 -17.31 37.73
N ARG A 663 23.21 -17.93 36.77
CA ARG A 663 23.82 -18.77 35.75
C ARG A 663 24.69 -17.93 34.81
N ASP A 664 24.20 -16.76 34.40
CA ASP A 664 24.96 -15.87 33.52
C ASP A 664 26.23 -15.37 34.18
N LEU A 665 26.21 -15.11 35.51
CA LEU A 665 27.41 -14.74 36.28
C LEU A 665 28.47 -15.83 36.26
N ASN A 666 28.11 -17.11 36.36
CA ASN A 666 29.05 -18.23 36.23
C ASN A 666 29.67 -18.29 34.83
N VAL A 667 28.86 -18.11 33.78
CA VAL A 667 29.34 -18.07 32.37
C VAL A 667 30.31 -16.90 32.16
N ILE A 668 30.00 -15.71 32.74
CA ILE A 668 30.89 -14.55 32.72
C ILE A 668 32.23 -14.88 33.42
N ALA A 669 32.18 -15.49 34.63
CA ALA A 669 33.38 -15.85 35.36
C ALA A 669 34.27 -16.79 34.55
N GLU A 670 33.73 -17.87 34.00
CA GLU A 670 34.46 -18.83 33.15
C GLU A 670 35.10 -18.17 31.94
N SER A 671 34.36 -17.27 31.27
CA SER A 671 34.83 -16.52 30.09
C SER A 671 35.99 -15.59 30.46
N PHE A 672 35.87 -14.87 31.58
CA PHE A 672 36.93 -13.98 32.07
C PHE A 672 38.18 -14.75 32.45
N VAL A 673 38.04 -15.84 33.21
CA VAL A 673 39.16 -16.71 33.58
C VAL A 673 39.90 -17.23 32.36
N LYS A 674 39.18 -17.69 31.34
CA LYS A 674 39.75 -18.16 30.07
C LYS A 674 40.62 -17.11 29.40
N VAL A 675 40.09 -15.88 29.24
CA VAL A 675 40.79 -14.78 28.57
C VAL A 675 42.00 -14.32 29.39
N LEU A 676 41.83 -14.14 30.71
CA LEU A 676 42.89 -13.66 31.60
C LEU A 676 44.03 -14.67 31.73
N ASN A 677 43.77 -15.97 31.81
CA ASN A 677 44.81 -17.00 31.77
C ASN A 677 45.62 -16.95 30.46
N GLY A 678 45.00 -16.65 29.33
CA GLY A 678 45.68 -16.43 28.06
C GLY A 678 46.59 -15.18 28.05
N LEU A 679 46.16 -14.09 28.72
CA LEU A 679 46.91 -12.83 28.80
C LEU A 679 48.10 -12.90 29.74
N PHE A 680 47.95 -13.59 30.89
CA PHE A 680 48.97 -13.69 31.92
C PHE A 680 49.79 -15.02 31.87
N HIS A 681 49.74 -15.71 30.69
CA HIS A 681 50.55 -16.93 30.53
C HIS A 681 52.05 -16.57 30.63
N PRO A 682 52.84 -17.21 31.52
CA PRO A 682 54.25 -16.93 31.62
C PRO A 682 54.92 -17.25 30.30
N ARG A 683 55.59 -16.27 29.69
CA ARG A 683 56.43 -16.53 28.53
C ARG A 683 57.56 -17.46 29.00
N ILE A 684 57.78 -18.55 28.27
CA ILE A 684 58.94 -19.39 28.46
C ILE A 684 60.15 -18.48 28.32
N GLU A 685 60.93 -18.33 29.43
CA GLU A 685 62.26 -17.69 29.38
C GLU A 685 63.08 -18.48 28.39
N TYR A 686 63.46 -17.92 27.30
CA TYR A 686 64.41 -18.53 26.40
C TYR A 686 65.75 -18.63 27.20
N PRO A 687 66.42 -19.79 27.29
CA PRO A 687 67.72 -19.90 27.91
C PRO A 687 68.67 -18.85 27.34
N ASP A 688 69.34 -18.13 28.24
CA ASP A 688 70.20 -17.02 27.81
C ASP A 688 71.49 -17.68 27.21
N LEU A 689 71.42 -17.89 25.87
CA LEU A 689 72.51 -18.54 25.11
C LEU A 689 73.86 -17.85 25.29
N GLN A 690 73.92 -16.60 25.79
CA GLN A 690 75.13 -15.91 26.14
C GLN A 690 75.71 -16.35 27.48
N LYS A 691 74.88 -16.80 28.44
CA LYS A 691 75.35 -17.36 29.70
C LYS A 691 75.90 -18.80 29.54
N GLU A 692 75.22 -19.59 28.71
CA GLU A 692 75.74 -20.96 28.40
C GLU A 692 77.02 -20.90 27.60
N ALA A 693 77.15 -19.99 26.61
CA ALA A 693 78.43 -19.82 25.89
C ALA A 693 79.61 -19.40 26.79
N LYS A 694 79.38 -18.54 27.79
CA LYS A 694 80.40 -18.15 28.76
C LYS A 694 80.77 -19.31 29.73
N THR A 695 79.81 -20.17 30.04
CA THR A 695 80.06 -21.36 30.92
C THR A 695 80.80 -22.44 30.14
N PHE A 696 80.63 -22.58 28.87
CA PHE A 696 81.37 -23.49 27.99
C PHE A 696 82.83 -23.03 27.79
N VAL A 697 83.06 -21.71 27.61
CA VAL A 697 84.41 -21.17 27.47
C VAL A 697 85.26 -21.27 28.74
N ASN A 698 84.61 -21.13 29.89
CA ASN A 698 85.35 -21.31 31.24
C ASN A 698 85.56 -22.76 31.65
N ARG A 699 85.03 -23.74 30.94
CA ARG A 699 85.32 -25.18 31.18
C ARG A 699 86.36 -25.76 30.21
N SER A 700 86.84 -24.96 29.27
CA SER A 700 87.82 -25.38 28.23
C SER A 700 89.23 -24.73 28.44
N ILE A 701 89.47 -24.04 29.59
CA ILE A 701 90.80 -23.57 30.07
C ILE A 701 91.12 -24.35 31.35
#